data_e7f83bc12420860ae689f799b053a7b0
#
_entry.id   e7f83bc12420860ae689f799b053a7b0
#
_cell.length_a   1.000
_cell.length_b   1.000
_cell.length_c   1.000
_cell.angle_alpha   90.00
_cell.angle_beta   90.00
_cell.angle_gamma   90.00
#
_symmetry.space_group_name_H-M   'P 1'
#
loop_
_entity.id
_entity.type
_entity.pdbx_description
1 polymer ?
#
loop_
_entity_poly.entity_id
_entity_poly.type
_entity_poly.pdbx_seq_one_letter_code
_entity_poly.pdbx_strand_id
1 'polypeptide(L)'
;MIKKIITTCFGLVFGFCVFGVGLVAIAILVTYPKLPSLDSLQHYQPKMPLTIYSADGEVIGMYGEQRREFTKIGDFPEVLRNAVIAAEDKRFYRHWGVDVWGVARAAVGNVVSGSMQSGASTITQQVAKNFYLSSEKTFTRKFNEALLAYKIEQSLSKDKILELYFNQIYLGQRAYGFASAAQIYFNKNVQDLTLAEAAMLAGLPKAPSAYNPIVNPERAKLRQKYILNNMLEEKMITVRQRDQALNEELHYERFVQKIDQSALYVAEMVRQELYEKYGEDAYTQGFKVYTTVRTDHQKVATEALRKALRNFDRGSSYRGAENYIDLSKSEDVEETVSQYLSGLYTVDKMVPAVVLDVTKKKNVVIQLPGGRRVTLDRRALGFAARAVDNEKMGEDRIRRGAVIRVKNNGGRWAVVQEPLLQGALVSLDAKTGAVRALVGGYDFHSKTFNRAVQAMRQPGSTFKPFVYSAALSKGMTASTMVNDAPISLPGKGPNGSVWTPKNSDGRYSGYITLRQALTASKNMVSIRILMSIGVGYAQQYIRRFGFRPSELPVSLSMALGTGETTPLRIAEAYSVFANGGYRVSSHVIDKIYDRDGRLRAQMQPLVAGQNAPQAIDPRNAYIMYKIMQDVVRVGTARGAAALGRTDIAGKTGTTNDNKDAWFVGFNPDVVTAVYIGFDKPKSMGRAGYGGTIAVPVWVDYMRFALKGKQGKGMKMPEGVVSSNGEYYMKERMVTDPGLMLDNSGIAPQPSRRAKEDDEAAVENEQQGRSDETRQDVQETPALPSNTDSKQQQLDSLF
;
A
#
# COMPACT_ATOMS: atom_id res chain seq x y z
N MET A 1 4.24 -87.19 18.96
CA MET A 1 4.74 -86.41 17.81
C MET A 1 4.18 -84.98 17.80
N ILE A 2 2.88 -84.77 17.89
CA ILE A 2 2.18 -83.51 17.82
C ILE A 2 2.67 -82.52 18.92
N LYS A 3 2.81 -82.97 20.20
CA LYS A 3 3.34 -82.09 21.31
C LYS A 3 4.74 -81.55 21.07
N LYS A 4 5.64 -82.32 20.44
CA LYS A 4 7.00 -81.88 20.10
C LYS A 4 6.98 -80.84 18.96
N ILE A 5 6.10 -81.03 17.95
CA ILE A 5 5.96 -80.06 16.86
C ILE A 5 5.41 -78.74 17.39
N ILE A 6 4.40 -78.76 18.27
CA ILE A 6 3.82 -77.57 18.86
C ILE A 6 4.85 -76.78 19.68
N THR A 7 5.66 -77.46 20.52
CA THR A 7 6.71 -76.85 21.34
C THR A 7 7.85 -76.30 20.49
N THR A 8 8.21 -77.00 19.38
CA THR A 8 9.25 -76.46 18.46
C THR A 8 8.73 -75.24 17.65
N CYS A 9 7.50 -75.28 17.15
CA CYS A 9 6.87 -74.10 16.55
C CYS A 9 6.74 -72.92 17.52
N PHE A 10 6.33 -73.16 18.73
CA PHE A 10 6.24 -72.12 19.76
C PHE A 10 7.62 -71.53 20.13
N GLY A 11 8.66 -72.40 20.22
CA GLY A 11 10.05 -71.95 20.42
C GLY A 11 10.60 -71.13 19.27
N LEU A 12 10.31 -71.53 18.04
CA LEU A 12 10.70 -70.75 16.82
C LEU A 12 9.97 -69.38 16.76
N VAL A 13 8.66 -69.38 17.02
CA VAL A 13 7.88 -68.11 17.05
C VAL A 13 8.37 -67.20 18.19
N PHE A 14 8.62 -67.77 19.37
CA PHE A 14 9.18 -67.01 20.50
C PHE A 14 10.58 -66.48 20.19
N GLY A 15 11.48 -67.29 19.61
CA GLY A 15 12.81 -66.88 19.19
C GLY A 15 12.76 -65.76 18.11
N PHE A 16 11.86 -65.86 17.17
CA PHE A 16 11.63 -64.86 16.14
C PHE A 16 11.11 -63.54 16.74
N CYS A 17 10.19 -63.62 17.72
CA CYS A 17 9.72 -62.45 18.46
C CYS A 17 10.83 -61.74 19.27
N VAL A 18 11.68 -62.53 19.97
CA VAL A 18 12.83 -61.99 20.74
C VAL A 18 13.85 -61.34 19.81
N PHE A 19 14.13 -61.97 18.67
CA PHE A 19 15.03 -61.40 17.65
C PHE A 19 14.46 -60.11 17.07
N GLY A 20 13.17 -60.09 16.75
CA GLY A 20 12.47 -58.89 16.25
C GLY A 20 12.50 -57.73 17.28
N VAL A 21 12.26 -58.02 18.56
CA VAL A 21 12.35 -57.01 19.62
C VAL A 21 13.79 -56.52 19.78
N GLY A 22 14.80 -57.35 19.63
CA GLY A 22 16.20 -56.99 19.65
C GLY A 22 16.58 -56.05 18.51
N LEU A 23 16.15 -56.33 17.30
CA LEU A 23 16.35 -55.46 16.14
C LEU A 23 15.70 -54.08 16.33
N VAL A 24 14.46 -54.04 16.84
CA VAL A 24 13.77 -52.79 17.14
C VAL A 24 14.50 -52.02 18.21
N ALA A 25 14.99 -52.66 19.29
CA ALA A 25 15.78 -52.03 20.34
C ALA A 25 17.07 -51.41 19.80
N ILE A 26 17.81 -52.11 18.95
CA ILE A 26 19.02 -51.58 18.29
C ILE A 26 18.65 -50.38 17.39
N ALA A 27 17.58 -50.50 16.61
CA ALA A 27 17.14 -49.39 15.78
C ALA A 27 16.78 -48.13 16.60
N ILE A 28 16.14 -48.30 17.74
CA ILE A 28 15.86 -47.23 18.69
C ILE A 28 17.17 -46.61 19.21
N LEU A 29 18.10 -47.41 19.71
CA LEU A 29 19.38 -46.95 20.26
C LEU A 29 20.23 -46.15 19.25
N VAL A 30 20.19 -46.54 17.98
CA VAL A 30 20.92 -45.86 16.89
C VAL A 30 20.21 -44.59 16.42
N THR A 31 18.87 -44.57 16.42
CA THR A 31 18.07 -43.47 15.83
C THR A 31 17.73 -42.39 16.83
N TYR A 32 17.42 -42.73 18.09
CA TYR A 32 16.96 -41.80 19.11
C TYR A 32 17.93 -40.63 19.38
N PRO A 33 19.26 -40.82 19.44
CA PRO A 33 20.21 -39.75 19.63
C PRO A 33 20.31 -38.78 18.42
N LYS A 34 19.92 -39.26 17.24
CA LYS A 34 19.96 -38.45 15.99
C LYS A 34 18.68 -37.64 15.75
N LEU A 35 17.69 -37.77 16.63
CA LEU A 35 16.45 -37.01 16.52
C LEU A 35 16.71 -35.53 16.83
N PRO A 36 16.03 -34.60 16.10
CA PRO A 36 16.21 -33.17 16.30
C PRO A 36 15.91 -32.72 17.73
N SER A 37 16.49 -31.60 18.16
CA SER A 37 16.15 -30.96 19.44
C SER A 37 14.68 -30.48 19.41
N LEU A 38 14.05 -30.41 20.56
CA LEU A 38 12.67 -29.96 20.72
C LEU A 38 12.55 -28.50 21.12
N ASP A 39 13.65 -27.74 21.15
CA ASP A 39 13.69 -26.35 21.58
C ASP A 39 12.75 -25.49 20.73
N SER A 40 12.66 -25.79 19.42
CA SER A 40 11.75 -25.14 18.49
C SER A 40 10.27 -25.36 18.79
N LEU A 41 9.89 -26.45 19.47
CA LEU A 41 8.51 -26.71 19.92
C LEU A 41 8.19 -26.03 21.24
N GLN A 42 9.15 -25.96 22.15
CA GLN A 42 8.97 -25.32 23.46
C GLN A 42 8.75 -23.82 23.28
N HIS A 43 9.48 -23.20 22.33
CA HIS A 43 9.41 -21.77 22.02
C HIS A 43 8.70 -21.50 20.69
N TYR A 44 7.84 -22.44 20.26
CA TYR A 44 7.15 -22.30 18.97
C TYR A 44 6.32 -21.04 18.91
N GLN A 45 6.66 -20.21 17.96
CA GLN A 45 5.89 -19.05 17.56
C GLN A 45 5.44 -19.23 16.11
N PRO A 46 4.13 -19.35 15.85
CA PRO A 46 3.64 -19.48 14.47
C PRO A 46 4.00 -18.26 13.66
N LYS A 47 4.33 -18.48 12.39
CA LYS A 47 4.50 -17.37 11.45
C LYS A 47 3.16 -16.66 11.28
N MET A 48 3.09 -15.42 11.69
CA MET A 48 1.89 -14.57 11.55
C MET A 48 2.13 -13.50 10.49
N PRO A 49 1.13 -13.20 9.64
CA PRO A 49 1.31 -12.21 8.57
C PRO A 49 1.45 -10.80 9.13
N LEU A 50 2.18 -9.95 8.38
CA LEU A 50 2.13 -8.50 8.55
C LEU A 50 0.73 -8.03 8.20
N THR A 51 0.09 -7.30 9.11
CA THR A 51 -1.21 -6.68 8.88
C THR A 51 -1.10 -5.17 9.00
N ILE A 52 -1.54 -4.46 7.97
CA ILE A 52 -1.47 -3.00 7.89
C ILE A 52 -2.88 -2.44 7.99
N TYR A 53 -3.05 -1.53 8.91
CA TYR A 53 -4.32 -0.86 9.21
C TYR A 53 -4.27 0.61 8.82
N SER A 54 -5.40 1.14 8.40
CA SER A 54 -5.62 2.58 8.32
C SER A 54 -5.77 3.20 9.70
N ALA A 55 -5.78 4.52 9.79
CA ALA A 55 -6.02 5.27 11.03
C ALA A 55 -7.43 5.04 11.61
N ASP A 56 -8.40 4.66 10.78
CA ASP A 56 -9.77 4.30 11.16
C ASP A 56 -9.96 2.79 11.40
N GLY A 57 -8.86 2.01 11.45
CA GLY A 57 -8.86 0.61 11.87
C GLY A 57 -9.20 -0.41 10.78
N GLU A 58 -9.41 0.01 9.54
CA GLU A 58 -9.67 -0.88 8.42
C GLU A 58 -8.39 -1.54 7.92
N VAL A 59 -8.45 -2.81 7.51
CA VAL A 59 -7.30 -3.51 6.92
C VAL A 59 -7.07 -3.01 5.50
N ILE A 60 -5.88 -2.45 5.25
CA ILE A 60 -5.44 -1.95 3.94
C ILE A 60 -4.38 -2.83 3.27
N GLY A 61 -3.76 -3.74 4.02
CA GLY A 61 -2.79 -4.71 3.50
C GLY A 61 -2.57 -5.87 4.45
N MET A 62 -2.31 -7.04 3.89
CA MET A 62 -1.92 -8.24 4.63
C MET A 62 -0.89 -9.00 3.80
N TYR A 63 0.29 -9.26 4.38
CA TYR A 63 1.43 -9.86 3.69
C TYR A 63 1.99 -11.03 4.50
N GLY A 64 2.11 -12.18 3.88
CA GLY A 64 2.58 -13.43 4.46
C GLY A 64 1.88 -14.61 3.79
N GLU A 65 2.53 -15.77 3.75
CA GLU A 65 2.04 -16.95 3.04
C GLU A 65 0.84 -17.63 3.74
N GLN A 66 0.74 -17.46 5.06
CA GLN A 66 -0.16 -18.24 5.91
C GLN A 66 -1.08 -17.32 6.70
N ARG A 67 -2.37 -17.63 6.64
CA ARG A 67 -3.34 -17.04 7.56
C ARG A 67 -3.31 -17.86 8.84
N ARG A 68 -2.73 -17.30 9.90
CA ARG A 68 -2.66 -17.93 11.22
C ARG A 68 -3.09 -16.93 12.29
N GLU A 69 -3.88 -17.42 13.20
CA GLU A 69 -4.21 -16.75 14.45
C GLU A 69 -3.81 -17.69 15.58
N PHE A 70 -2.84 -17.30 16.39
CA PHE A 70 -2.42 -18.11 17.51
C PHE A 70 -3.42 -18.00 18.66
N THR A 71 -3.95 -19.12 19.10
CA THR A 71 -4.92 -19.22 20.18
C THR A 71 -4.40 -20.20 21.23
N LYS A 72 -4.43 -19.83 22.50
CA LYS A 72 -4.06 -20.76 23.60
C LYS A 72 -5.08 -21.87 23.70
N ILE A 73 -4.65 -23.05 24.15
CA ILE A 73 -5.55 -24.22 24.22
C ILE A 73 -6.76 -23.98 25.11
N GLY A 74 -6.62 -23.20 26.18
CA GLY A 74 -7.72 -22.84 27.08
C GLY A 74 -8.79 -21.95 26.43
N ASP A 75 -8.44 -21.22 25.38
CA ASP A 75 -9.36 -20.32 24.65
C ASP A 75 -10.15 -21.03 23.55
N PHE A 76 -9.81 -22.29 23.22
CA PHE A 76 -10.62 -23.13 22.34
C PHE A 76 -11.81 -23.72 23.10
N PRO A 77 -13.02 -23.69 22.51
CA PRO A 77 -14.21 -24.24 23.16
C PRO A 77 -14.07 -25.76 23.37
N GLU A 78 -14.60 -26.25 24.45
CA GLU A 78 -14.55 -27.67 24.82
C GLU A 78 -15.16 -28.58 23.73
N VAL A 79 -16.24 -28.14 23.10
CA VAL A 79 -16.89 -28.87 22.00
C VAL A 79 -15.95 -29.11 20.83
N LEU A 80 -15.05 -28.16 20.51
CA LEU A 80 -14.08 -28.32 19.44
C LEU A 80 -12.94 -29.26 19.87
N ARG A 81 -12.41 -29.10 21.09
CA ARG A 81 -11.37 -30.00 21.61
C ARG A 81 -11.84 -31.44 21.61
N ASN A 82 -13.03 -31.69 22.12
CA ASN A 82 -13.66 -33.02 22.14
C ASN A 82 -13.93 -33.57 20.73
N ALA A 83 -14.42 -32.75 19.80
CA ALA A 83 -14.63 -33.17 18.41
C ALA A 83 -13.33 -33.60 17.71
N VAL A 84 -12.25 -32.86 17.89
CA VAL A 84 -10.93 -33.19 17.31
C VAL A 84 -10.36 -34.48 17.92
N ILE A 85 -10.44 -34.64 19.24
CA ILE A 85 -10.01 -35.86 19.94
C ILE A 85 -10.85 -37.08 19.48
N ALA A 86 -12.13 -36.94 19.37
CA ALA A 86 -13.03 -38.01 18.88
C ALA A 86 -12.76 -38.36 17.40
N ALA A 87 -12.32 -37.38 16.59
CA ALA A 87 -12.03 -37.55 15.18
C ALA A 87 -10.68 -38.17 14.88
N GLU A 88 -9.62 -37.77 15.61
CA GLU A 88 -8.22 -38.02 15.27
C GLU A 88 -7.54 -38.99 16.26
N ASP A 89 -7.88 -38.92 17.56
CA ASP A 89 -7.16 -39.67 18.61
C ASP A 89 -8.00 -39.87 19.89
N LYS A 90 -8.96 -40.81 19.85
CA LYS A 90 -9.89 -41.08 20.96
C LYS A 90 -9.23 -41.36 22.30
N ARG A 91 -7.97 -41.82 22.29
CA ARG A 91 -7.20 -42.16 23.49
C ARG A 91 -6.08 -41.20 23.79
N PHE A 92 -6.08 -39.99 23.24
CA PHE A 92 -5.04 -38.99 23.32
C PHE A 92 -4.42 -38.81 24.73
N TYR A 93 -5.24 -38.72 25.77
CA TYR A 93 -4.79 -38.56 27.14
C TYR A 93 -4.31 -39.86 27.80
N ARG A 94 -4.40 -41.05 27.12
CA ARG A 94 -4.12 -42.36 27.68
C ARG A 94 -2.87 -43.05 27.14
N HIS A 95 -2.22 -42.49 26.14
CA HIS A 95 -1.01 -43.07 25.54
C HIS A 95 0.18 -42.08 25.60
N TRP A 96 1.37 -42.58 25.33
CA TRP A 96 2.63 -41.85 25.38
C TRP A 96 3.22 -41.60 23.95
N GLY A 97 2.48 -40.87 23.14
CA GLY A 97 2.88 -40.51 21.77
C GLY A 97 2.44 -41.49 20.68
N VAL A 98 2.38 -42.78 20.97
CA VAL A 98 1.91 -43.81 20.05
C VAL A 98 0.81 -44.63 20.75
N ASP A 99 -0.36 -44.75 20.11
CA ASP A 99 -1.43 -45.62 20.62
C ASP A 99 -1.24 -47.06 20.11
N VAL A 100 -0.48 -47.88 20.88
CA VAL A 100 -0.19 -49.26 20.55
C VAL A 100 -1.48 -50.11 20.42
N TRP A 101 -2.46 -49.87 21.26
CA TRP A 101 -3.77 -50.58 21.18
C TRP A 101 -4.59 -50.14 19.98
N GLY A 102 -4.52 -48.87 19.62
CA GLY A 102 -5.12 -48.31 18.39
C GLY A 102 -4.49 -48.92 17.13
N VAL A 103 -3.16 -49.06 17.11
CA VAL A 103 -2.42 -49.70 16.00
C VAL A 103 -2.82 -51.18 15.89
N ALA A 104 -2.86 -51.90 17.00
CA ALA A 104 -3.26 -53.34 17.01
C ALA A 104 -4.68 -53.52 16.50
N ARG A 105 -5.64 -52.73 16.96
CA ARG A 105 -7.05 -52.73 16.50
C ARG A 105 -7.18 -52.39 15.02
N ALA A 106 -6.46 -51.37 14.54
CA ALA A 106 -6.45 -50.98 13.13
C ALA A 106 -5.84 -52.05 12.24
N ALA A 107 -4.77 -52.75 12.70
CA ALA A 107 -4.17 -53.87 11.96
C ALA A 107 -5.17 -55.03 11.80
N VAL A 108 -5.86 -55.44 12.87
CA VAL A 108 -6.90 -56.47 12.83
C VAL A 108 -8.06 -56.03 11.92
N GLY A 109 -8.54 -54.81 12.03
CA GLY A 109 -9.64 -54.28 11.21
C GLY A 109 -9.29 -54.23 9.73
N ASN A 110 -8.08 -53.81 9.36
CA ASN A 110 -7.62 -53.81 7.96
C ASN A 110 -7.43 -55.20 7.37
N VAL A 111 -6.99 -56.15 8.18
CA VAL A 111 -6.91 -57.58 7.76
C VAL A 111 -8.32 -58.18 7.52
N VAL A 112 -9.26 -57.90 8.41
CA VAL A 112 -10.64 -58.40 8.31
C VAL A 112 -11.42 -57.78 7.14
N SER A 113 -11.20 -56.49 6.90
CA SER A 113 -11.91 -55.73 5.82
C SER A 113 -11.24 -55.84 4.44
N GLY A 114 -10.04 -56.41 4.34
CA GLY A 114 -9.26 -56.49 3.10
C GLY A 114 -8.86 -55.12 2.50
N SER A 115 -9.03 -54.04 3.28
CA SER A 115 -8.73 -52.67 2.80
C SER A 115 -8.13 -51.80 3.91
N MET A 116 -7.22 -50.87 3.57
CA MET A 116 -6.64 -49.92 4.51
C MET A 116 -7.68 -48.82 4.86
N GLN A 117 -8.61 -49.10 5.76
CA GLN A 117 -9.71 -48.21 6.10
C GLN A 117 -9.41 -47.26 7.30
N SER A 118 -8.51 -47.64 8.20
CA SER A 118 -8.21 -46.83 9.38
C SER A 118 -6.72 -46.45 9.50
N GLY A 119 -6.44 -45.16 9.65
CA GLY A 119 -5.11 -44.65 10.03
C GLY A 119 -4.97 -44.63 11.55
N ALA A 120 -3.88 -45.22 12.07
CA ALA A 120 -3.60 -45.29 13.53
C ALA A 120 -2.56 -44.24 13.97
N SER A 121 -2.49 -43.11 13.31
CA SER A 121 -1.56 -42.03 13.71
C SER A 121 -2.20 -41.16 14.80
N THR A 122 -1.47 -40.93 15.88
CA THR A 122 -1.91 -40.08 17.00
C THR A 122 -1.73 -38.59 16.67
N ILE A 123 -2.38 -37.70 17.45
CA ILE A 123 -2.18 -36.25 17.38
C ILE A 123 -0.70 -35.91 17.56
N THR A 124 -0.01 -36.54 18.52
CA THR A 124 1.43 -36.30 18.77
C THR A 124 2.29 -36.69 17.57
N GLN A 125 1.96 -37.80 16.89
CA GLN A 125 2.64 -38.20 15.66
C GLN A 125 2.41 -37.19 14.52
N GLN A 126 1.20 -36.62 14.44
CA GLN A 126 0.91 -35.58 13.46
C GLN A 126 1.67 -34.28 13.75
N VAL A 127 1.83 -33.90 15.02
CA VAL A 127 2.70 -32.78 15.44
C VAL A 127 4.16 -33.08 15.03
N ALA A 128 4.69 -34.23 15.40
CA ALA A 128 6.05 -34.65 15.02
C ALA A 128 6.28 -34.55 13.50
N LYS A 129 5.33 -35.06 12.70
CA LYS A 129 5.37 -34.99 11.25
C LYS A 129 5.37 -33.54 10.72
N ASN A 130 4.48 -32.71 11.22
CA ASN A 130 4.27 -31.35 10.70
C ASN A 130 5.45 -30.40 11.02
N PHE A 131 6.18 -30.65 12.08
CA PHE A 131 7.29 -29.80 12.51
C PHE A 131 8.68 -30.26 12.03
N TYR A 132 8.89 -31.58 11.87
CA TYR A 132 10.25 -32.10 11.72
C TYR A 132 10.45 -33.04 10.54
N LEU A 133 9.38 -33.53 9.89
CA LEU A 133 9.51 -34.58 8.89
C LEU A 133 9.02 -34.13 7.50
N SER A 134 9.63 -34.70 6.48
CA SER A 134 9.19 -34.50 5.08
C SER A 134 7.85 -35.17 4.79
N SER A 135 7.22 -34.80 3.66
CA SER A 135 5.96 -35.40 3.21
C SER A 135 6.12 -36.80 2.59
N GLU A 136 7.34 -37.32 2.43
CA GLU A 136 7.62 -38.61 1.86
C GLU A 136 7.01 -39.76 2.68
N LYS A 137 6.47 -40.79 2.00
CA LYS A 137 5.83 -41.93 2.64
C LYS A 137 6.81 -43.12 2.70
N THR A 138 7.75 -43.12 3.68
CA THR A 138 8.69 -44.21 3.92
C THR A 138 8.52 -44.85 5.28
N PHE A 139 8.90 -46.10 5.44
CA PHE A 139 8.90 -46.79 6.73
C PHE A 139 9.84 -46.11 7.73
N THR A 140 11.03 -45.70 7.28
CA THR A 140 12.02 -44.98 8.11
C THR A 140 11.44 -43.71 8.68
N ARG A 141 10.72 -42.91 7.85
CA ARG A 141 10.04 -41.71 8.30
C ARG A 141 8.97 -42.05 9.35
N LYS A 142 8.19 -43.15 9.14
CA LYS A 142 7.14 -43.52 10.10
C LYS A 142 7.71 -43.99 11.44
N PHE A 143 8.86 -44.66 11.39
CA PHE A 143 9.61 -45.02 12.60
C PHE A 143 10.15 -43.82 13.36
N ASN A 144 10.76 -42.86 12.61
CA ASN A 144 11.23 -41.58 13.21
C ASN A 144 10.06 -40.76 13.78
N GLU A 145 8.90 -40.76 13.13
CA GLU A 145 7.69 -40.11 13.60
C GLU A 145 7.23 -40.66 14.96
N ALA A 146 7.27 -42.00 15.12
CA ALA A 146 6.89 -42.64 16.36
C ALA A 146 7.88 -42.33 17.50
N LEU A 147 9.21 -42.40 17.24
CA LEU A 147 10.22 -42.08 18.21
C LEU A 147 10.19 -40.60 18.61
N LEU A 148 9.97 -39.73 17.66
CA LEU A 148 9.86 -38.30 17.88
C LEU A 148 8.59 -37.96 18.67
N ALA A 149 7.46 -38.62 18.38
CA ALA A 149 6.26 -38.49 19.18
C ALA A 149 6.46 -38.89 20.63
N TYR A 150 7.18 -39.98 20.89
CA TYR A 150 7.55 -40.38 22.24
C TYR A 150 8.44 -39.32 22.93
N LYS A 151 9.45 -38.80 22.22
CA LYS A 151 10.34 -37.74 22.72
C LYS A 151 9.57 -36.48 23.07
N ILE A 152 8.59 -36.07 22.23
CA ILE A 152 7.71 -34.89 22.42
C ILE A 152 6.89 -35.06 23.71
N GLU A 153 6.30 -36.22 23.96
CA GLU A 153 5.50 -36.53 25.16
C GLU A 153 6.31 -36.52 26.46
N GLN A 154 7.63 -36.78 26.38
CA GLN A 154 8.54 -36.68 27.53
C GLN A 154 8.83 -35.20 27.89
N SER A 155 8.68 -34.27 26.94
CA SER A 155 9.14 -32.89 27.07
C SER A 155 7.99 -31.88 27.16
N LEU A 156 6.79 -32.22 26.70
CA LEU A 156 5.63 -31.34 26.65
C LEU A 156 4.38 -31.97 27.27
N SER A 157 3.54 -31.17 27.92
CA SER A 157 2.24 -31.61 28.40
C SER A 157 1.29 -31.94 27.26
N LYS A 158 0.29 -32.80 27.52
CA LYS A 158 -0.78 -33.10 26.55
C LYS A 158 -1.48 -31.84 26.00
N ASP A 159 -1.78 -30.91 26.89
CA ASP A 159 -2.40 -29.65 26.50
C ASP A 159 -1.51 -28.81 25.60
N LYS A 160 -0.19 -28.80 25.84
CA LYS A 160 0.75 -28.10 24.97
C LYS A 160 0.88 -28.76 23.58
N ILE A 161 0.86 -30.09 23.53
CA ILE A 161 0.84 -30.85 22.28
C ILE A 161 -0.44 -30.56 21.49
N LEU A 162 -1.59 -30.51 22.17
CA LEU A 162 -2.87 -30.19 21.57
C LEU A 162 -2.88 -28.73 21.06
N GLU A 163 -2.33 -27.79 21.82
CA GLU A 163 -2.17 -26.38 21.40
C GLU A 163 -1.36 -26.26 20.11
N LEU A 164 -0.22 -26.96 20.04
CA LEU A 164 0.60 -26.98 18.84
C LEU A 164 -0.16 -27.56 17.64
N TYR A 165 -0.91 -28.65 17.83
CA TYR A 165 -1.73 -29.25 16.80
C TYR A 165 -2.82 -28.29 16.31
N PHE A 166 -3.57 -27.67 17.23
CA PHE A 166 -4.69 -26.78 16.93
C PHE A 166 -4.28 -25.53 16.17
N ASN A 167 -3.05 -25.05 16.39
CA ASN A 167 -2.52 -23.86 15.71
C ASN A 167 -1.74 -24.17 14.41
N GLN A 168 -1.32 -25.43 14.20
CA GLN A 168 -0.44 -25.78 13.06
C GLN A 168 -1.16 -26.52 11.93
N ILE A 169 -2.20 -27.27 12.22
CA ILE A 169 -2.82 -28.16 11.25
C ILE A 169 -3.41 -27.39 10.05
N TYR A 170 -3.15 -27.86 8.85
CA TYR A 170 -3.74 -27.30 7.63
C TYR A 170 -5.16 -27.81 7.44
N LEU A 171 -6.12 -26.90 7.25
CA LEU A 171 -7.54 -27.15 7.20
C LEU A 171 -8.21 -26.76 5.86
N GLY A 172 -7.40 -26.54 4.82
CA GLY A 172 -7.90 -26.10 3.51
C GLY A 172 -8.05 -24.58 3.41
N GLN A 173 -8.34 -24.06 2.22
CA GLN A 173 -8.54 -22.61 1.96
C GLN A 173 -7.44 -21.71 2.50
N ARG A 174 -6.20 -22.19 2.60
CA ARG A 174 -5.04 -21.53 3.26
C ARG A 174 -5.23 -21.28 4.76
N ALA A 175 -6.18 -21.96 5.40
CA ALA A 175 -6.35 -21.93 6.85
C ALA A 175 -5.33 -22.85 7.52
N TYR A 176 -4.53 -22.29 8.39
CA TYR A 176 -3.67 -23.03 9.31
C TYR A 176 -4.13 -22.79 10.75
N GLY A 177 -4.52 -23.86 11.42
CA GLY A 177 -5.14 -23.82 12.75
C GLY A 177 -6.65 -23.60 12.73
N PHE A 178 -7.28 -24.05 13.82
CA PHE A 178 -8.74 -24.06 13.96
C PHE A 178 -9.34 -22.66 14.12
N ALA A 179 -8.64 -21.70 14.73
CA ALA A 179 -9.10 -20.32 14.83
C ALA A 179 -9.23 -19.68 13.43
N SER A 180 -8.21 -19.82 12.61
CA SER A 180 -8.29 -19.36 11.20
C SER A 180 -9.36 -20.08 10.40
N ALA A 181 -9.58 -21.38 10.66
CA ALA A 181 -10.63 -22.14 9.99
C ALA A 181 -12.04 -21.67 10.40
N ALA A 182 -12.26 -21.36 11.68
CA ALA A 182 -13.52 -20.80 12.17
C ALA A 182 -13.88 -19.50 11.44
N GLN A 183 -12.90 -18.61 11.27
CA GLN A 183 -13.06 -17.37 10.51
C GLN A 183 -13.34 -17.64 9.02
N ILE A 184 -12.58 -18.53 8.39
CA ILE A 184 -12.66 -18.74 6.93
C ILE A 184 -13.93 -19.47 6.53
N TYR A 185 -14.41 -20.44 7.33
CA TYR A 185 -15.56 -21.26 6.98
C TYR A 185 -16.88 -20.71 7.51
N PHE A 186 -16.87 -20.03 8.68
CA PHE A 186 -18.08 -19.59 9.37
C PHE A 186 -18.11 -18.10 9.69
N ASN A 187 -17.04 -17.34 9.43
CA ASN A 187 -16.91 -15.93 9.79
C ASN A 187 -17.17 -15.68 11.28
N LYS A 188 -16.70 -16.59 12.15
CA LYS A 188 -16.86 -16.54 13.60
C LYS A 188 -15.53 -16.63 14.32
N ASN A 189 -15.46 -16.06 15.54
CA ASN A 189 -14.38 -16.40 16.44
C ASN A 189 -14.49 -17.88 16.84
N VAL A 190 -13.35 -18.51 17.11
CA VAL A 190 -13.35 -19.95 17.42
C VAL A 190 -14.12 -20.28 18.70
N GLN A 191 -14.23 -19.34 19.63
CA GLN A 191 -15.01 -19.45 20.87
C GLN A 191 -16.52 -19.55 20.63
N ASP A 192 -17.01 -19.01 19.52
CA ASP A 192 -18.45 -18.89 19.19
C ASP A 192 -18.97 -20.08 18.35
N LEU A 193 -18.12 -21.10 18.13
CA LEU A 193 -18.49 -22.27 17.33
C LEU A 193 -19.57 -23.13 18.02
N THR A 194 -20.58 -23.51 17.27
CA THR A 194 -21.56 -24.53 17.69
C THR A 194 -20.98 -25.94 17.67
N LEU A 195 -21.64 -26.91 18.27
CA LEU A 195 -21.22 -28.31 18.21
C LEU A 195 -21.19 -28.83 16.76
N ALA A 196 -22.14 -28.41 15.94
CA ALA A 196 -22.20 -28.80 14.53
C ALA A 196 -21.03 -28.22 13.72
N GLU A 197 -20.71 -26.95 13.95
CA GLU A 197 -19.57 -26.27 13.30
C GLU A 197 -18.24 -26.86 13.77
N ALA A 198 -18.08 -27.12 15.05
CA ALA A 198 -16.91 -27.74 15.65
C ALA A 198 -16.64 -29.14 15.07
N ALA A 199 -17.69 -29.98 14.97
CA ALA A 199 -17.58 -31.29 14.35
C ALA A 199 -17.27 -31.23 12.86
N MET A 200 -17.76 -30.20 12.14
CA MET A 200 -17.44 -29.98 10.73
C MET A 200 -15.94 -29.66 10.56
N LEU A 201 -15.41 -28.72 11.36
CA LEU A 201 -13.98 -28.36 11.30
C LEU A 201 -13.08 -29.52 11.71
N ALA A 202 -13.46 -30.30 12.73
CA ALA A 202 -12.72 -31.49 13.18
C ALA A 202 -12.66 -32.61 12.12
N GLY A 203 -13.45 -32.54 11.07
CA GLY A 203 -13.40 -33.42 9.92
C GLY A 203 -12.33 -33.12 8.90
N LEU A 204 -11.84 -31.88 8.86
CA LEU A 204 -10.93 -31.38 7.82
C LEU A 204 -9.50 -31.97 7.86
N PRO A 205 -8.87 -32.21 9.04
CA PRO A 205 -7.48 -32.68 9.10
C PRO A 205 -7.20 -33.95 8.29
N LYS A 206 -8.15 -34.87 8.20
CA LYS A 206 -8.04 -36.12 7.47
C LYS A 206 -7.75 -35.94 5.99
N ALA A 207 -8.46 -35.02 5.33
CA ALA A 207 -8.27 -34.68 3.92
C ALA A 207 -8.92 -33.31 3.62
N PRO A 208 -8.22 -32.19 3.83
CA PRO A 208 -8.78 -30.84 3.79
C PRO A 208 -9.47 -30.48 2.47
N SER A 209 -9.02 -31.01 1.35
CA SER A 209 -9.65 -30.77 0.05
C SER A 209 -10.91 -31.65 -0.16
N ALA A 210 -10.88 -32.91 0.28
CA ALA A 210 -11.97 -33.86 0.09
C ALA A 210 -13.17 -33.61 0.99
N TYR A 211 -12.92 -33.11 2.22
CA TYR A 211 -13.95 -32.82 3.23
C TYR A 211 -14.26 -31.33 3.36
N ASN A 212 -13.83 -30.53 2.38
CA ASN A 212 -14.12 -29.09 2.35
C ASN A 212 -15.64 -28.84 2.19
N PRO A 213 -16.32 -28.22 3.17
CA PRO A 213 -17.77 -28.04 3.11
C PRO A 213 -18.24 -27.07 2.02
N ILE A 214 -17.36 -26.15 1.56
CA ILE A 214 -17.65 -25.23 0.46
C ILE A 214 -17.58 -25.94 -0.91
N VAL A 215 -16.68 -26.91 -1.04
CA VAL A 215 -16.41 -27.58 -2.32
C VAL A 215 -17.16 -28.92 -2.43
N ASN A 216 -17.21 -29.67 -1.32
CA ASN A 216 -17.81 -31.02 -1.25
C ASN A 216 -18.75 -31.16 -0.05
N PRO A 217 -19.89 -30.45 -0.01
CA PRO A 217 -20.77 -30.39 1.16
C PRO A 217 -21.28 -31.77 1.62
N GLU A 218 -21.65 -32.65 0.71
CA GLU A 218 -22.13 -33.99 1.02
C GLU A 218 -21.09 -34.83 1.77
N ARG A 219 -19.85 -34.85 1.28
CA ARG A 219 -18.74 -35.58 1.92
C ARG A 219 -18.39 -34.97 3.28
N ALA A 220 -18.43 -33.68 3.38
CA ALA A 220 -18.21 -32.97 4.63
C ALA A 220 -19.28 -33.35 5.68
N LYS A 221 -20.57 -33.39 5.28
CA LYS A 221 -21.67 -33.76 6.15
C LYS A 221 -21.60 -35.24 6.61
N LEU A 222 -21.20 -36.15 5.73
CA LEU A 222 -20.95 -37.53 6.11
C LEU A 222 -19.81 -37.65 7.15
N ARG A 223 -18.75 -36.87 6.99
CA ARG A 223 -17.63 -36.85 7.94
C ARG A 223 -18.04 -36.21 9.27
N GLN A 224 -18.81 -35.11 9.26
CA GLN A 224 -19.40 -34.50 10.45
C GLN A 224 -20.24 -35.52 11.24
N LYS A 225 -21.14 -36.23 10.57
CA LYS A 225 -21.99 -37.29 11.20
C LYS A 225 -21.13 -38.38 11.86
N TYR A 226 -20.08 -38.84 11.19
CA TYR A 226 -19.14 -39.79 11.76
C TYR A 226 -18.51 -39.28 13.07
N ILE A 227 -18.08 -38.02 13.10
CA ILE A 227 -17.46 -37.41 14.29
C ILE A 227 -18.45 -37.26 15.44
N LEU A 228 -19.67 -36.78 15.18
CA LEU A 228 -20.72 -36.66 16.17
C LEU A 228 -21.11 -38.02 16.77
N ASN A 229 -21.13 -39.10 15.96
CA ASN A 229 -21.32 -40.44 16.48
C ASN A 229 -20.16 -40.91 17.36
N ASN A 230 -18.92 -40.63 16.96
CA ASN A 230 -17.77 -40.93 17.81
C ASN A 230 -17.79 -40.17 19.16
N MET A 231 -18.19 -38.88 19.15
CA MET A 231 -18.34 -38.09 20.38
C MET A 231 -19.42 -38.68 21.29
N LEU A 232 -20.51 -39.23 20.72
CA LEU A 232 -21.56 -39.91 21.48
C LEU A 232 -21.05 -41.23 22.07
N GLU A 233 -20.33 -42.05 21.28
CA GLU A 233 -19.71 -43.30 21.73
C GLU A 233 -18.75 -43.09 22.91
N GLU A 234 -17.94 -42.00 22.84
CA GLU A 234 -17.02 -41.62 23.91
C GLU A 234 -17.68 -40.85 25.07
N LYS A 235 -19.05 -40.74 25.05
CA LYS A 235 -19.84 -40.05 26.07
C LYS A 235 -19.50 -38.57 26.28
N MET A 236 -18.96 -37.91 25.24
CA MET A 236 -18.62 -36.47 25.21
C MET A 236 -19.88 -35.63 24.97
N ILE A 237 -20.89 -36.18 24.33
CA ILE A 237 -22.19 -35.54 24.05
C ILE A 237 -23.35 -36.52 24.31
N THR A 238 -24.56 -36.00 24.49
CA THR A 238 -25.79 -36.75 24.61
C THR A 238 -26.40 -37.03 23.23
N VAL A 239 -27.31 -38.01 23.15
CA VAL A 239 -28.13 -38.29 21.93
C VAL A 239 -28.83 -37.02 21.45
N ARG A 240 -29.44 -36.26 22.37
CA ARG A 240 -30.15 -35.03 22.05
C ARG A 240 -29.21 -33.99 21.40
N GLN A 241 -28.03 -33.77 21.94
CA GLN A 241 -27.05 -32.84 21.39
C GLN A 241 -26.58 -33.28 20.02
N ARG A 242 -26.31 -34.59 19.81
CA ARG A 242 -25.97 -35.14 18.50
C ARG A 242 -27.04 -34.84 17.46
N ASP A 243 -28.28 -35.13 17.79
CA ASP A 243 -29.40 -34.99 16.86
C ASP A 243 -29.68 -33.51 16.53
N GLN A 244 -29.56 -32.63 17.51
CA GLN A 244 -29.61 -31.19 17.29
C GLN A 244 -28.51 -30.73 16.33
N ALA A 245 -27.25 -31.14 16.55
CA ALA A 245 -26.14 -30.77 15.69
C ALA A 245 -26.24 -31.34 14.27
N LEU A 246 -26.83 -32.53 14.08
CA LEU A 246 -27.07 -33.11 12.75
C LEU A 246 -28.12 -32.35 11.95
N ASN A 247 -29.11 -31.76 12.62
CA ASN A 247 -30.23 -31.01 12.04
C ASN A 247 -29.94 -29.51 11.93
N GLU A 248 -28.83 -29.01 12.49
CA GLU A 248 -28.42 -27.63 12.38
C GLU A 248 -28.01 -27.31 10.92
N GLU A 249 -28.62 -26.25 10.36
CA GLU A 249 -28.29 -25.76 9.05
C GLU A 249 -27.04 -24.88 9.14
N LEU A 250 -25.95 -25.32 8.51
CA LEU A 250 -24.68 -24.62 8.52
C LEU A 250 -24.56 -23.70 7.30
N HIS A 251 -24.26 -22.45 7.55
CA HIS A 251 -24.00 -21.46 6.51
C HIS A 251 -22.51 -21.33 6.29
N TYR A 252 -22.05 -21.67 5.11
CA TYR A 252 -20.64 -21.57 4.69
C TYR A 252 -20.47 -20.34 3.84
N GLU A 253 -19.86 -19.31 4.41
CA GLU A 253 -19.40 -18.16 3.63
C GLU A 253 -17.88 -18.16 3.59
N ARG A 254 -17.30 -18.12 2.39
CA ARG A 254 -15.86 -17.93 2.27
C ARG A 254 -15.53 -16.53 2.80
N PHE A 255 -15.09 -16.46 4.05
CA PHE A 255 -14.59 -15.20 4.59
C PHE A 255 -13.31 -14.80 3.84
N VAL A 256 -13.42 -13.75 3.06
CA VAL A 256 -12.28 -13.07 2.46
C VAL A 256 -12.09 -11.79 3.25
N GLN A 257 -10.99 -11.70 4.02
CA GLN A 257 -10.61 -10.44 4.69
C GLN A 257 -10.75 -9.30 3.69
N LYS A 258 -11.67 -8.40 3.95
CA LYS A 258 -11.91 -7.26 3.08
C LYS A 258 -10.75 -6.28 3.23
N ILE A 259 -9.88 -6.26 2.23
CA ILE A 259 -8.79 -5.28 2.14
C ILE A 259 -9.31 -4.08 1.36
N ASP A 260 -9.11 -2.87 1.89
CA ASP A 260 -9.49 -1.65 1.18
C ASP A 260 -8.55 -1.41 -0.01
N GLN A 261 -9.05 -1.69 -1.21
CA GLN A 261 -8.30 -1.60 -2.46
C GLN A 261 -7.84 -0.18 -2.81
N SER A 262 -8.45 0.84 -2.21
CA SER A 262 -8.07 2.24 -2.48
C SER A 262 -6.72 2.62 -1.87
N ALA A 263 -6.25 1.89 -0.85
CA ALA A 263 -5.04 2.19 -0.09
C ALA A 263 -3.83 1.28 -0.40
N LEU A 264 -3.88 0.45 -1.45
CA LEU A 264 -2.83 -0.52 -1.76
C LEU A 264 -1.45 0.11 -2.00
N TYR A 265 -1.36 1.31 -2.59
CA TYR A 265 -0.09 2.02 -2.74
C TYR A 265 0.53 2.35 -1.37
N VAL A 266 -0.29 2.71 -0.40
CA VAL A 266 0.15 2.99 0.98
C VAL A 266 0.58 1.70 1.67
N ALA A 267 -0.21 0.64 1.55
CA ALA A 267 0.12 -0.66 2.13
C ALA A 267 1.46 -1.18 1.61
N GLU A 268 1.72 -1.03 0.30
CA GLU A 268 3.00 -1.43 -0.31
C GLU A 268 4.18 -0.58 0.18
N MET A 269 3.99 0.74 0.40
CA MET A 269 5.03 1.59 0.98
C MET A 269 5.42 1.11 2.38
N VAL A 270 4.43 0.84 3.23
CA VAL A 270 4.65 0.31 4.58
C VAL A 270 5.32 -1.06 4.55
N ARG A 271 4.87 -1.95 3.66
CA ARG A 271 5.49 -3.27 3.48
C ARG A 271 6.97 -3.16 3.14
N GLN A 272 7.33 -2.28 2.18
CA GLN A 272 8.72 -2.07 1.78
C GLN A 272 9.56 -1.52 2.93
N GLU A 273 9.05 -0.55 3.66
CA GLU A 273 9.73 0.05 4.81
C GLU A 273 10.01 -0.96 5.92
N LEU A 274 9.04 -1.85 6.23
CA LEU A 274 9.25 -2.92 7.20
C LEU A 274 10.21 -3.99 6.67
N TYR A 275 10.12 -4.32 5.39
CA TYR A 275 11.03 -5.29 4.78
C TYR A 275 12.48 -4.80 4.75
N GLU A 276 12.71 -3.52 4.43
CA GLU A 276 14.04 -2.89 4.50
C GLU A 276 14.65 -3.01 5.89
N LYS A 277 13.83 -2.96 6.95
CA LYS A 277 14.30 -3.03 8.34
C LYS A 277 14.41 -4.44 8.90
N TYR A 278 13.43 -5.31 8.63
CA TYR A 278 13.31 -6.63 9.27
C TYR A 278 13.54 -7.80 8.31
N GLY A 279 13.72 -7.56 7.00
CA GLY A 279 13.80 -8.63 6.01
C GLY A 279 12.55 -9.52 6.02
N GLU A 280 12.76 -10.84 5.89
CA GLU A 280 11.67 -11.84 5.90
C GLU A 280 10.89 -11.89 7.23
N ASP A 281 11.47 -11.44 8.33
CA ASP A 281 10.81 -11.37 9.63
C ASP A 281 9.60 -10.42 9.60
N ALA A 282 9.62 -9.41 8.74
CA ALA A 282 8.46 -8.54 8.53
C ALA A 282 7.17 -9.33 8.24
N TYR A 283 7.28 -10.47 7.53
CA TYR A 283 6.14 -11.30 7.11
C TYR A 283 5.79 -12.44 8.08
N THR A 284 6.59 -12.65 9.12
CA THR A 284 6.48 -13.82 9.99
C THR A 284 6.27 -13.47 11.45
N GLN A 285 6.66 -12.28 11.88
CA GLN A 285 6.59 -11.83 13.27
C GLN A 285 5.20 -11.36 13.72
N GLY A 286 4.24 -11.20 12.80
CA GLY A 286 2.87 -10.80 13.14
C GLY A 286 2.74 -9.33 13.50
N PHE A 287 3.54 -8.47 12.90
CA PHE A 287 3.43 -7.03 13.11
C PHE A 287 2.05 -6.50 12.69
N LYS A 288 1.48 -5.66 13.53
CA LYS A 288 0.26 -4.88 13.28
C LYS A 288 0.66 -3.41 13.17
N VAL A 289 0.59 -2.88 11.95
CA VAL A 289 1.02 -1.51 11.65
C VAL A 289 -0.17 -0.62 11.42
N TYR A 290 -0.29 0.43 12.20
CA TYR A 290 -1.31 1.47 12.02
C TYR A 290 -0.72 2.65 11.27
N THR A 291 -1.39 3.06 10.21
CA THR A 291 -0.98 4.18 9.37
C THR A 291 -1.72 5.46 9.73
N THR A 292 -1.23 6.60 9.22
CA THR A 292 -1.89 7.90 9.34
C THR A 292 -3.03 8.09 8.33
N VAL A 293 -3.14 7.19 7.33
CA VAL A 293 -4.10 7.28 6.22
C VAL A 293 -5.48 6.84 6.67
N ARG A 294 -6.51 7.59 6.28
CA ARG A 294 -7.92 7.25 6.52
C ARG A 294 -8.57 6.71 5.25
N THR A 295 -9.34 5.63 5.38
CA THR A 295 -9.98 4.99 4.21
C THR A 295 -11.02 5.87 3.54
N ASP A 296 -11.76 6.71 4.29
CA ASP A 296 -12.71 7.66 3.73
C ASP A 296 -12.04 8.72 2.86
N HIS A 297 -10.92 9.31 3.30
CA HIS A 297 -10.09 10.22 2.51
C HIS A 297 -9.49 9.53 1.30
N GLN A 298 -9.00 8.30 1.47
CA GLN A 298 -8.35 7.53 0.41
C GLN A 298 -9.31 7.19 -0.72
N LYS A 299 -10.54 6.77 -0.40
CA LYS A 299 -11.60 6.49 -1.39
C LYS A 299 -11.94 7.72 -2.23
N VAL A 300 -12.12 8.87 -1.58
CA VAL A 300 -12.43 10.12 -2.26
C VAL A 300 -11.27 10.57 -3.14
N ALA A 301 -10.03 10.48 -2.65
CA ALA A 301 -8.83 10.83 -3.42
C ALA A 301 -8.68 9.94 -4.66
N THR A 302 -8.87 8.64 -4.50
CA THR A 302 -8.79 7.65 -5.59
C THR A 302 -9.86 7.93 -6.65
N GLU A 303 -11.12 8.15 -6.24
CA GLU A 303 -12.21 8.41 -7.19
C GLU A 303 -12.06 9.77 -7.90
N ALA A 304 -11.61 10.82 -7.20
CA ALA A 304 -11.33 12.12 -7.80
C ALA A 304 -10.27 12.01 -8.91
N LEU A 305 -9.17 11.31 -8.66
CA LEU A 305 -8.14 11.07 -9.66
C LEU A 305 -8.64 10.22 -10.81
N ARG A 306 -9.26 9.07 -10.54
CA ARG A 306 -9.83 8.16 -11.56
C ARG A 306 -10.83 8.86 -12.47
N LYS A 307 -11.70 9.68 -11.91
CA LYS A 307 -12.69 10.48 -12.65
C LYS A 307 -12.03 11.39 -13.68
N ALA A 308 -10.97 12.11 -13.31
CA ALA A 308 -10.25 12.98 -14.21
C ALA A 308 -9.57 12.21 -15.35
N LEU A 309 -8.89 11.10 -15.00
CA LEU A 309 -8.20 10.26 -15.98
C LEU A 309 -9.17 9.62 -16.97
N ARG A 310 -10.30 9.09 -16.48
CA ARG A 310 -11.39 8.57 -17.35
C ARG A 310 -11.99 9.64 -18.25
N ASN A 311 -12.22 10.85 -17.72
CA ASN A 311 -12.79 11.94 -18.49
C ASN A 311 -11.86 12.38 -19.63
N PHE A 312 -10.56 12.39 -19.38
CA PHE A 312 -9.56 12.68 -20.41
C PHE A 312 -9.56 11.59 -21.51
N ASP A 313 -9.62 10.31 -21.11
CA ASP A 313 -9.59 9.17 -22.03
C ASP A 313 -10.88 9.03 -22.89
N ARG A 314 -12.00 9.61 -22.46
CA ARG A 314 -13.29 9.56 -23.21
C ARG A 314 -13.19 10.06 -24.64
N GLY A 315 -12.28 10.99 -24.93
CA GLY A 315 -12.01 11.49 -26.28
C GLY A 315 -11.03 10.64 -27.08
N SER A 316 -10.48 9.59 -26.50
CA SER A 316 -9.49 8.72 -27.13
C SER A 316 -10.15 7.64 -27.99
N SER A 317 -9.50 7.26 -29.08
CA SER A 317 -9.90 6.08 -29.86
C SER A 317 -9.71 4.79 -29.06
N TYR A 318 -10.47 3.76 -29.40
CA TYR A 318 -10.24 2.41 -28.88
C TYR A 318 -8.85 1.94 -29.29
N ARG A 319 -8.10 1.39 -28.35
CA ARG A 319 -6.68 1.02 -28.54
C ARG A 319 -6.47 -0.45 -28.90
N GLY A 320 -7.54 -1.25 -28.89
CA GLY A 320 -7.48 -2.67 -29.19
C GLY A 320 -7.75 -3.56 -27.98
N ALA A 321 -7.69 -4.86 -28.21
CA ALA A 321 -7.76 -5.88 -27.18
C ALA A 321 -6.50 -5.82 -26.29
N GLU A 322 -6.66 -6.12 -25.00
CA GLU A 322 -5.53 -6.11 -24.04
C GLU A 322 -4.61 -7.32 -24.24
N ASN A 323 -5.17 -8.41 -24.69
CA ASN A 323 -4.45 -9.66 -24.96
C ASN A 323 -5.30 -10.54 -25.88
N TYR A 324 -4.75 -11.70 -26.26
CA TYR A 324 -5.40 -12.65 -27.15
C TYR A 324 -5.14 -14.08 -26.67
N ILE A 325 -6.20 -14.90 -26.64
CA ILE A 325 -6.13 -16.34 -26.28
C ILE A 325 -6.44 -17.17 -27.52
N ASP A 326 -5.59 -18.13 -27.84
CA ASP A 326 -5.86 -19.11 -28.89
C ASP A 326 -6.88 -20.15 -28.40
N LEU A 327 -8.13 -19.95 -28.76
CA LEU A 327 -9.23 -20.85 -28.41
C LEU A 327 -9.44 -21.99 -29.43
N SER A 328 -8.60 -22.07 -30.48
CA SER A 328 -8.72 -23.13 -31.50
C SER A 328 -8.23 -24.51 -31.01
N LYS A 329 -7.32 -24.53 -30.02
CA LYS A 329 -6.70 -25.73 -29.48
C LYS A 329 -7.37 -26.22 -28.18
N SER A 330 -8.43 -25.56 -27.73
CA SER A 330 -9.10 -25.86 -26.47
C SER A 330 -10.19 -26.93 -26.66
N GLU A 331 -10.12 -28.02 -25.91
CA GLU A 331 -11.17 -29.03 -25.85
C GLU A 331 -12.42 -28.52 -25.13
N ASP A 332 -12.22 -27.72 -24.05
CA ASP A 332 -13.27 -26.98 -23.31
C ASP A 332 -12.94 -25.50 -23.28
N VAL A 333 -13.59 -24.75 -24.17
CA VAL A 333 -13.41 -23.29 -24.30
C VAL A 333 -13.88 -22.55 -23.05
N GLU A 334 -14.97 -23.00 -22.41
CA GLU A 334 -15.53 -22.36 -21.24
C GLU A 334 -14.60 -22.46 -20.03
N GLU A 335 -14.07 -23.66 -19.80
CA GLU A 335 -13.10 -23.90 -18.72
C GLU A 335 -11.79 -23.13 -18.96
N THR A 336 -11.25 -23.17 -20.17
CA THR A 336 -10.01 -22.45 -20.56
C THR A 336 -10.15 -20.95 -20.33
N VAL A 337 -11.28 -20.37 -20.75
CA VAL A 337 -11.55 -18.94 -20.53
C VAL A 337 -11.75 -18.62 -19.05
N SER A 338 -12.45 -19.47 -18.30
CA SER A 338 -12.67 -19.30 -16.87
C SER A 338 -11.34 -19.32 -16.10
N GLN A 339 -10.46 -20.25 -16.42
CA GLN A 339 -9.13 -20.34 -15.85
C GLN A 339 -8.29 -19.10 -16.16
N TYR A 340 -8.27 -18.64 -17.40
CA TYR A 340 -7.55 -17.42 -17.79
C TYR A 340 -8.07 -16.18 -17.06
N LEU A 341 -9.40 -15.98 -17.04
CA LEU A 341 -10.03 -14.83 -16.38
C LEU A 341 -9.82 -14.83 -14.86
N SER A 342 -9.62 -15.99 -14.22
CA SER A 342 -9.33 -16.10 -12.79
C SER A 342 -8.01 -15.45 -12.38
N GLY A 343 -7.06 -15.32 -13.32
CA GLY A 343 -5.78 -14.64 -13.14
C GLY A 343 -5.83 -13.12 -13.34
N LEU A 344 -6.97 -12.58 -13.80
CA LEU A 344 -7.09 -11.15 -14.11
C LEU A 344 -7.90 -10.39 -13.05
N TYR A 345 -7.44 -9.18 -12.72
CA TYR A 345 -8.13 -8.30 -11.78
C TYR A 345 -9.20 -7.42 -12.45
N THR A 346 -10.28 -7.18 -11.73
CA THR A 346 -11.24 -6.11 -12.06
C THR A 346 -10.66 -4.77 -11.61
N VAL A 347 -10.49 -3.82 -12.53
CA VAL A 347 -9.92 -2.49 -12.31
C VAL A 347 -11.04 -1.45 -12.38
N ASP A 348 -11.29 -0.69 -11.33
CA ASP A 348 -12.31 0.37 -11.31
C ASP A 348 -13.67 -0.08 -11.89
N LYS A 349 -14.15 -1.26 -11.50
CA LYS A 349 -15.38 -1.89 -12.03
C LYS A 349 -15.31 -2.25 -13.53
N MET A 350 -14.14 -2.17 -14.15
CA MET A 350 -13.87 -2.67 -15.50
C MET A 350 -13.52 -4.15 -15.39
N VAL A 351 -14.49 -5.01 -15.72
CA VAL A 351 -14.39 -6.45 -15.63
C VAL A 351 -13.68 -6.98 -16.88
N PRO A 352 -12.66 -7.86 -16.75
CA PRO A 352 -12.07 -8.51 -17.91
C PRO A 352 -13.07 -9.51 -18.52
N ALA A 353 -13.06 -9.60 -19.83
CA ALA A 353 -13.92 -10.53 -20.57
C ALA A 353 -13.19 -11.07 -21.79
N VAL A 354 -13.50 -12.31 -22.18
CA VAL A 354 -12.96 -12.94 -23.39
C VAL A 354 -14.07 -13.01 -24.43
N VAL A 355 -13.73 -12.65 -25.66
CA VAL A 355 -14.63 -12.76 -26.81
C VAL A 355 -14.71 -14.22 -27.25
N LEU A 356 -15.89 -14.82 -27.13
CA LEU A 356 -16.16 -16.20 -27.58
C LEU A 356 -16.50 -16.27 -29.06
N ASP A 357 -17.24 -15.26 -29.55
CA ASP A 357 -17.72 -15.24 -30.95
C ASP A 357 -18.06 -13.80 -31.42
N VAL A 358 -17.97 -13.59 -32.71
CA VAL A 358 -18.45 -12.38 -33.40
C VAL A 358 -19.48 -12.80 -34.44
N THR A 359 -20.72 -12.41 -34.23
CA THR A 359 -21.83 -12.80 -35.11
C THR A 359 -21.75 -12.08 -36.47
N LYS A 360 -22.46 -12.59 -37.49
CA LYS A 360 -22.59 -11.96 -38.79
C LYS A 360 -23.12 -10.51 -38.72
N LYS A 361 -23.93 -10.19 -37.69
CA LYS A 361 -24.42 -8.82 -37.41
C LYS A 361 -23.43 -7.95 -36.63
N LYS A 362 -22.19 -8.43 -36.43
CA LYS A 362 -21.14 -7.77 -35.66
C LYS A 362 -21.49 -7.54 -34.17
N ASN A 363 -22.39 -8.35 -33.61
CA ASN A 363 -22.53 -8.44 -32.16
C ASN A 363 -21.43 -9.35 -31.61
N VAL A 364 -20.92 -9.01 -30.42
CA VAL A 364 -19.79 -9.71 -29.79
C VAL A 364 -20.32 -10.49 -28.59
N VAL A 365 -20.12 -11.81 -28.58
CA VAL A 365 -20.43 -12.67 -27.46
C VAL A 365 -19.20 -12.79 -26.59
N ILE A 366 -19.33 -12.43 -25.32
CA ILE A 366 -18.24 -12.45 -24.33
C ILE A 366 -18.57 -13.38 -23.18
N GLN A 367 -17.51 -13.92 -22.55
CA GLN A 367 -17.59 -14.59 -21.26
C GLN A 367 -16.94 -13.70 -20.18
N LEU A 368 -17.65 -13.55 -19.08
CA LEU A 368 -17.19 -12.87 -17.85
C LEU A 368 -16.61 -13.88 -16.85
N PRO A 369 -15.86 -13.43 -15.84
CA PRO A 369 -15.50 -14.27 -14.70
C PRO A 369 -16.73 -14.95 -14.10
N GLY A 370 -16.60 -16.25 -13.73
CA GLY A 370 -17.72 -17.08 -13.28
C GLY A 370 -18.60 -17.67 -14.39
N GLY A 371 -18.11 -17.68 -15.65
CA GLY A 371 -18.76 -18.39 -16.78
C GLY A 371 -19.95 -17.66 -17.42
N ARG A 372 -20.35 -16.52 -16.88
CA ARG A 372 -21.52 -15.76 -17.40
C ARG A 372 -21.26 -15.26 -18.80
N ARG A 373 -22.14 -15.55 -19.75
CA ARG A 373 -22.10 -15.05 -21.14
C ARG A 373 -22.97 -13.81 -21.30
N VAL A 374 -22.48 -12.86 -22.10
CA VAL A 374 -23.17 -11.59 -22.42
C VAL A 374 -22.95 -11.30 -23.91
N THR A 375 -24.01 -10.83 -24.60
CA THR A 375 -23.90 -10.34 -25.97
C THR A 375 -23.87 -8.81 -25.99
N LEU A 376 -22.85 -8.27 -26.62
CA LEU A 376 -22.66 -6.83 -26.82
C LEU A 376 -23.11 -6.44 -28.22
N ASP A 377 -24.10 -5.57 -28.29
CA ASP A 377 -24.56 -4.96 -29.55
C ASP A 377 -23.68 -3.76 -29.91
N ARG A 378 -23.98 -3.13 -31.07
CA ARG A 378 -23.22 -1.96 -31.53
C ARG A 378 -23.24 -0.80 -30.55
N ARG A 379 -24.32 -0.63 -29.76
CA ARG A 379 -24.40 0.43 -28.72
C ARG A 379 -23.51 0.10 -27.53
N ALA A 380 -23.49 -1.16 -27.12
CA ALA A 380 -22.62 -1.65 -26.06
C ALA A 380 -21.12 -1.59 -26.44
N LEU A 381 -20.81 -1.83 -27.71
CA LEU A 381 -19.45 -1.69 -28.24
C LEU A 381 -19.00 -0.22 -28.30
N GLY A 382 -19.91 0.71 -28.55
CA GLY A 382 -19.62 2.15 -28.53
C GLY A 382 -18.44 2.55 -29.42
N PHE A 383 -17.43 3.19 -28.82
CA PHE A 383 -16.19 3.60 -29.49
C PHE A 383 -15.33 2.45 -30.01
N ALA A 384 -15.51 1.24 -29.49
CA ALA A 384 -14.81 0.03 -29.92
C ALA A 384 -15.49 -0.68 -31.12
N ALA A 385 -16.69 -0.22 -31.55
CA ALA A 385 -17.44 -0.91 -32.62
C ALA A 385 -16.67 -0.99 -33.94
N ARG A 386 -15.80 -0.02 -34.26
CA ARG A 386 -14.94 -0.02 -35.46
C ARG A 386 -13.79 -1.05 -35.41
N ALA A 387 -13.50 -1.60 -34.24
CA ALA A 387 -12.44 -2.58 -34.04
C ALA A 387 -12.92 -4.02 -34.25
N VAL A 388 -14.23 -4.25 -34.35
CA VAL A 388 -14.81 -5.58 -34.53
C VAL A 388 -14.49 -6.10 -35.92
N ASP A 389 -13.74 -7.19 -35.99
CA ASP A 389 -13.23 -7.85 -37.20
C ASP A 389 -12.52 -6.89 -38.18
N ASN A 390 -11.89 -5.87 -37.67
CA ASN A 390 -11.18 -4.89 -38.50
C ASN A 390 -9.71 -5.34 -38.70
N GLU A 391 -9.43 -5.88 -39.88
CA GLU A 391 -8.09 -6.38 -40.21
C GLU A 391 -6.99 -5.33 -40.16
N LYS A 392 -7.33 -4.02 -40.37
CA LYS A 392 -6.35 -2.91 -40.23
C LYS A 392 -5.81 -2.75 -38.82
N MET A 393 -6.48 -3.30 -37.81
CA MET A 393 -6.01 -3.31 -36.42
C MET A 393 -5.13 -4.52 -36.07
N GLY A 394 -4.92 -5.45 -37.02
CA GLY A 394 -4.08 -6.62 -36.80
C GLY A 394 -4.53 -7.45 -35.58
N GLU A 395 -3.60 -7.70 -34.67
CA GLU A 395 -3.86 -8.49 -33.43
C GLU A 395 -4.75 -7.72 -32.43
N ASP A 396 -4.77 -6.41 -32.43
CA ASP A 396 -5.55 -5.57 -31.50
C ASP A 396 -7.05 -5.52 -31.82
N ARG A 397 -7.49 -6.15 -32.92
CA ARG A 397 -8.91 -6.18 -33.29
C ARG A 397 -9.76 -7.01 -32.34
N ILE A 398 -11.02 -6.67 -32.17
CA ILE A 398 -11.99 -7.46 -31.43
C ILE A 398 -12.42 -8.64 -32.29
N ARG A 399 -11.91 -9.84 -31.98
CA ARG A 399 -12.22 -11.11 -32.61
C ARG A 399 -12.29 -12.23 -31.57
N ARG A 400 -12.68 -13.44 -31.96
CA ARG A 400 -12.66 -14.60 -31.04
C ARG A 400 -11.31 -14.75 -30.37
N GLY A 401 -11.31 -14.93 -29.04
CA GLY A 401 -10.12 -15.00 -28.18
C GLY A 401 -9.60 -13.66 -27.69
N ALA A 402 -10.11 -12.51 -28.18
CA ALA A 402 -9.69 -11.21 -27.70
C ALA A 402 -10.09 -10.98 -26.24
N VAL A 403 -9.17 -10.44 -25.45
CA VAL A 403 -9.41 -10.04 -24.06
C VAL A 403 -9.74 -8.55 -24.05
N ILE A 404 -10.92 -8.19 -23.56
CA ILE A 404 -11.41 -6.82 -23.50
C ILE A 404 -11.90 -6.46 -22.10
N ARG A 405 -12.07 -5.17 -21.82
CA ARG A 405 -12.70 -4.69 -20.58
C ARG A 405 -14.13 -4.26 -20.84
N VAL A 406 -15.02 -4.66 -19.93
CA VAL A 406 -16.42 -4.25 -19.95
C VAL A 406 -16.86 -3.75 -18.60
N LYS A 407 -17.82 -2.81 -18.60
CA LYS A 407 -18.40 -2.25 -17.37
C LYS A 407 -19.91 -2.36 -17.40
N ASN A 408 -20.50 -2.74 -16.26
CA ASN A 408 -21.96 -2.76 -16.11
C ASN A 408 -22.43 -1.37 -15.66
N ASN A 409 -23.28 -0.76 -16.45
CA ASN A 409 -23.92 0.52 -16.20
C ASN A 409 -25.43 0.31 -16.01
N GLY A 410 -25.85 -0.04 -14.77
CA GLY A 410 -27.28 -0.23 -14.49
C GLY A 410 -27.94 -1.37 -15.27
N GLY A 411 -27.27 -2.54 -15.35
CA GLY A 411 -27.75 -3.72 -16.07
C GLY A 411 -27.28 -3.84 -17.51
N ARG A 412 -26.73 -2.77 -18.09
CA ARG A 412 -26.19 -2.78 -19.48
C ARG A 412 -24.68 -2.83 -19.46
N TRP A 413 -24.11 -3.81 -20.11
CA TRP A 413 -22.66 -3.92 -20.30
C TRP A 413 -22.20 -3.03 -21.45
N ALA A 414 -21.04 -2.41 -21.31
CA ALA A 414 -20.41 -1.61 -22.35
C ALA A 414 -18.90 -1.84 -22.37
N VAL A 415 -18.29 -1.81 -23.56
CA VAL A 415 -16.83 -1.86 -23.69
C VAL A 415 -16.22 -0.60 -23.11
N VAL A 416 -15.17 -0.76 -22.33
CA VAL A 416 -14.36 0.30 -21.73
C VAL A 416 -12.89 -0.01 -21.95
N GLN A 417 -12.02 0.95 -21.64
CA GLN A 417 -10.56 0.75 -21.64
C GLN A 417 -9.92 1.47 -20.44
N GLU A 418 -8.82 0.94 -19.95
CA GLU A 418 -8.06 1.59 -18.90
C GLU A 418 -7.36 2.84 -19.44
N PRO A 419 -7.42 4.02 -18.78
CA PRO A 419 -6.72 5.20 -19.22
C PRO A 419 -5.20 5.00 -19.31
N LEU A 420 -4.58 5.49 -20.40
CA LEU A 420 -3.12 5.57 -20.50
C LEU A 420 -2.55 6.70 -19.65
N LEU A 421 -3.31 7.79 -19.52
CA LEU A 421 -2.94 8.91 -18.67
C LEU A 421 -2.92 8.45 -17.21
N GLN A 422 -1.90 8.86 -16.48
CA GLN A 422 -1.70 8.52 -15.09
C GLN A 422 -1.63 9.77 -14.23
N GLY A 423 -1.55 9.61 -12.92
CA GLY A 423 -1.43 10.73 -12.01
C GLY A 423 -1.14 10.28 -10.59
N ALA A 424 -0.97 11.25 -9.72
CA ALA A 424 -0.86 11.05 -8.29
C ALA A 424 -1.60 12.14 -7.53
N LEU A 425 -2.09 11.79 -6.35
CA LEU A 425 -2.60 12.74 -5.38
C LEU A 425 -1.96 12.44 -4.03
N VAL A 426 -1.41 13.47 -3.38
CA VAL A 426 -0.86 13.39 -2.04
C VAL A 426 -1.49 14.46 -1.19
N SER A 427 -2.06 14.08 -0.06
CA SER A 427 -2.65 15.00 0.92
C SER A 427 -1.99 14.80 2.27
N LEU A 428 -1.48 15.89 2.84
CA LEU A 428 -0.76 15.91 4.11
C LEU A 428 -1.48 16.79 5.14
N ASP A 429 -1.34 16.45 6.39
CA ASP A 429 -1.53 17.38 7.48
C ASP A 429 -0.42 18.42 7.42
N ALA A 430 -0.79 19.69 7.34
CA ALA A 430 0.18 20.78 7.16
C ALA A 430 1.12 20.96 8.35
N LYS A 431 0.68 20.62 9.56
CA LYS A 431 1.40 20.84 10.82
C LYS A 431 2.30 19.71 11.23
N THR A 432 1.93 18.47 10.90
CA THR A 432 2.64 17.27 11.34
C THR A 432 3.30 16.49 10.20
N GLY A 433 2.91 16.74 8.95
CA GLY A 433 3.35 15.97 7.80
C GLY A 433 2.66 14.60 7.69
N ALA A 434 1.72 14.25 8.57
CA ALA A 434 0.99 12.98 8.48
C ALA A 434 0.27 12.85 7.13
N VAL A 435 0.48 11.74 6.44
CA VAL A 435 -0.19 11.44 5.16
C VAL A 435 -1.64 11.12 5.43
N ARG A 436 -2.57 11.93 4.93
CA ARG A 436 -4.04 11.72 5.06
C ARG A 436 -4.59 10.85 3.95
N ALA A 437 -4.05 11.01 2.72
CA ALA A 437 -4.33 10.18 1.57
C ALA A 437 -3.16 10.22 0.58
N LEU A 438 -2.91 9.08 -0.09
CA LEU A 438 -1.87 8.97 -1.10
C LEU A 438 -2.33 8.01 -2.20
N VAL A 439 -2.41 8.52 -3.43
CA VAL A 439 -2.79 7.76 -4.63
C VAL A 439 -1.64 7.83 -5.62
N GLY A 440 -1.07 6.69 -6.00
CA GLY A 440 0.10 6.61 -6.87
C GLY A 440 -0.19 6.29 -8.34
N GLY A 441 -1.46 6.14 -8.72
CA GLY A 441 -1.86 5.83 -10.09
C GLY A 441 -3.35 5.56 -10.25
N TYR A 442 -3.77 5.15 -11.45
CA TYR A 442 -5.15 4.80 -11.73
C TYR A 442 -5.60 3.56 -10.93
N ASP A 443 -4.79 2.50 -10.97
CA ASP A 443 -5.04 1.26 -10.22
C ASP A 443 -3.72 0.55 -9.88
N PHE A 444 -3.62 0.02 -8.66
CA PHE A 444 -2.41 -0.64 -8.18
C PHE A 444 -2.17 -1.99 -8.87
N HIS A 445 -3.24 -2.76 -9.13
CA HIS A 445 -3.11 -4.09 -9.74
C HIS A 445 -2.64 -4.03 -11.20
N SER A 446 -3.02 -2.97 -11.93
CA SER A 446 -2.54 -2.77 -13.28
C SER A 446 -1.14 -2.16 -13.32
N LYS A 447 -0.80 -1.30 -12.38
CA LYS A 447 0.49 -0.58 -12.32
C LYS A 447 0.93 -0.31 -10.90
N THR A 448 1.87 -1.09 -10.41
CA THR A 448 2.44 -0.98 -9.06
C THR A 448 3.34 0.23 -8.85
N PHE A 449 3.86 0.86 -9.95
CA PHE A 449 4.69 2.06 -9.86
C PHE A 449 3.97 3.21 -9.17
N ASN A 450 4.45 3.58 -7.98
CA ASN A 450 3.85 4.61 -7.14
C ASN A 450 4.34 6.01 -7.55
N ARG A 451 3.56 6.69 -8.38
CA ARG A 451 3.94 8.02 -8.90
C ARG A 451 3.99 9.10 -7.84
N ALA A 452 3.34 8.89 -6.70
CA ALA A 452 3.38 9.85 -5.59
C ALA A 452 4.79 10.01 -5.00
N VAL A 453 5.59 8.92 -4.99
CA VAL A 453 6.91 8.86 -4.34
C VAL A 453 8.06 8.49 -5.28
N GLN A 454 7.77 7.89 -6.44
CA GLN A 454 8.79 7.37 -7.35
C GLN A 454 8.92 8.17 -8.67
N ALA A 455 7.85 8.88 -9.10
CA ALA A 455 7.90 9.63 -10.34
C ALA A 455 8.64 10.95 -10.15
N MET A 456 9.89 11.00 -10.62
CA MET A 456 10.66 12.22 -10.72
C MET A 456 10.18 12.99 -11.96
N ARG A 457 9.49 14.12 -11.73
CA ARG A 457 8.86 14.93 -12.80
C ARG A 457 9.10 16.41 -12.55
N GLN A 458 9.14 17.18 -13.65
CA GLN A 458 9.29 18.62 -13.57
C GLN A 458 8.01 19.27 -12.98
N PRO A 459 8.11 19.99 -11.87
CA PRO A 459 6.96 20.65 -11.25
C PRO A 459 6.47 21.87 -12.04
N GLY A 460 7.26 22.37 -12.98
CA GLY A 460 6.94 23.55 -13.76
C GLY A 460 6.65 24.75 -12.85
N SER A 461 5.63 25.53 -13.18
CA SER A 461 5.31 26.75 -12.43
C SER A 461 4.87 26.56 -10.98
N THR A 462 4.66 25.31 -10.49
CA THR A 462 4.46 25.09 -9.03
C THR A 462 5.75 25.32 -8.25
N PHE A 463 6.89 25.41 -8.91
CA PHE A 463 8.16 25.72 -8.28
C PHE A 463 8.35 27.24 -8.01
N LYS A 464 7.65 28.11 -8.73
CA LYS A 464 7.82 29.58 -8.65
C LYS A 464 7.68 30.14 -7.22
N PRO A 465 6.74 29.71 -6.37
CA PRO A 465 6.61 30.24 -5.02
C PRO A 465 7.89 30.17 -4.19
N PHE A 466 8.74 29.17 -4.40
CA PHE A 466 10.02 29.06 -3.68
C PHE A 466 11.01 30.14 -4.11
N VAL A 467 11.07 30.45 -5.40
CA VAL A 467 11.91 31.54 -5.94
C VAL A 467 11.40 32.90 -5.46
N TYR A 468 10.09 33.09 -5.41
CA TYR A 468 9.47 34.33 -4.91
C TYR A 468 9.65 34.49 -3.40
N SER A 469 9.58 33.42 -2.63
CA SER A 469 9.90 33.44 -1.21
C SER A 469 11.37 33.81 -0.96
N ALA A 470 12.29 33.28 -1.77
CA ALA A 470 13.70 33.66 -1.71
C ALA A 470 13.89 35.16 -2.03
N ALA A 471 13.17 35.68 -3.02
CA ALA A 471 13.19 37.10 -3.37
C ALA A 471 12.65 37.98 -2.25
N LEU A 472 11.53 37.61 -1.61
CA LEU A 472 11.04 38.29 -0.44
C LEU A 472 12.07 38.26 0.71
N SER A 473 12.75 37.15 0.92
CA SER A 473 13.80 37.02 1.93
C SER A 473 14.98 37.93 1.63
N LYS A 474 15.31 38.14 0.35
CA LYS A 474 16.43 39.02 -0.09
C LYS A 474 16.08 40.50 -0.20
N GLY A 475 14.87 40.91 0.23
CA GLY A 475 14.49 42.32 0.33
C GLY A 475 13.44 42.82 -0.64
N MET A 476 13.06 42.00 -1.65
CA MET A 476 11.95 42.38 -2.51
C MET A 476 10.63 42.34 -1.72
N THR A 477 9.64 43.07 -2.20
CA THR A 477 8.27 43.08 -1.64
C THR A 477 7.26 42.60 -2.66
N ALA A 478 6.04 42.35 -2.22
CA ALA A 478 4.95 41.96 -3.13
C ALA A 478 4.63 43.06 -4.16
N SER A 479 4.94 44.31 -3.86
CA SER A 479 4.79 45.48 -4.74
C SER A 479 5.99 45.73 -5.63
N THR A 480 7.12 45.07 -5.48
CA THR A 480 8.30 45.27 -6.33
C THR A 480 7.91 45.11 -7.80
N MET A 481 8.19 46.12 -8.61
CA MET A 481 7.86 46.14 -10.04
C MET A 481 8.94 45.40 -10.83
N VAL A 482 8.51 44.48 -11.66
CA VAL A 482 9.42 43.69 -12.52
C VAL A 482 8.91 43.71 -13.95
N ASN A 483 9.80 43.89 -14.91
CA ASN A 483 9.42 43.95 -16.32
C ASN A 483 9.06 42.56 -16.89
N ASP A 484 7.84 42.42 -17.39
CA ASP A 484 7.37 41.22 -18.11
C ASP A 484 7.59 41.41 -19.66
N ALA A 485 8.82 41.74 -20.09
CA ALA A 485 9.20 41.83 -21.49
C ALA A 485 10.00 40.60 -21.96
N PRO A 486 10.07 40.29 -23.25
CA PRO A 486 10.88 39.20 -23.81
C PRO A 486 12.31 39.22 -23.30
N ILE A 487 12.91 38.06 -23.15
CA ILE A 487 14.30 37.82 -22.76
C ILE A 487 14.98 36.98 -23.82
N SER A 488 16.21 37.40 -24.19
CA SER A 488 17.12 36.60 -25.02
C SER A 488 18.47 36.53 -24.32
N LEU A 489 18.91 35.35 -24.00
CA LEU A 489 20.16 35.12 -23.24
C LEU A 489 21.14 34.28 -24.08
N PRO A 490 22.19 34.89 -24.65
CA PRO A 490 23.19 34.20 -25.39
C PRO A 490 23.91 33.13 -24.56
N GLY A 491 24.23 31.99 -25.17
CA GLY A 491 24.96 30.90 -24.51
C GLY A 491 24.22 30.18 -23.40
N LYS A 492 22.97 30.49 -23.13
CA LYS A 492 22.15 29.86 -22.07
C LYS A 492 21.10 28.84 -22.60
N GLY A 493 21.01 28.69 -23.91
CA GLY A 493 20.17 27.64 -24.54
C GLY A 493 20.90 26.30 -24.68
N PRO A 494 20.22 25.27 -25.16
CA PRO A 494 20.81 23.97 -25.43
C PRO A 494 22.02 24.11 -26.41
N ASN A 495 23.11 23.38 -26.15
CA ASN A 495 24.36 23.44 -26.94
C ASN A 495 24.97 24.86 -27.11
N GLY A 496 24.78 25.73 -26.10
CA GLY A 496 25.30 27.09 -26.14
C GLY A 496 24.53 28.07 -27.04
N SER A 497 23.34 27.69 -27.50
CA SER A 497 22.49 28.57 -28.32
C SER A 497 21.88 29.70 -27.50
N VAL A 498 21.18 30.61 -28.15
CA VAL A 498 20.43 31.68 -27.48
C VAL A 498 19.17 31.09 -26.84
N TRP A 499 19.01 31.33 -25.55
CA TRP A 499 17.77 30.93 -24.84
C TRP A 499 16.76 32.06 -24.88
N THR A 500 15.60 31.79 -25.50
CA THR A 500 14.48 32.72 -25.68
C THR A 500 13.20 32.16 -25.06
N PRO A 501 13.06 32.11 -23.71
CA PRO A 501 11.86 31.65 -23.04
C PRO A 501 10.66 32.56 -23.38
N LYS A 502 9.44 31.98 -23.28
CA LYS A 502 8.19 32.71 -23.52
C LYS A 502 7.26 32.58 -22.33
N ASN A 503 6.36 33.52 -22.14
CA ASN A 503 5.23 33.33 -21.25
C ASN A 503 4.29 32.24 -21.82
N SER A 504 3.68 31.44 -20.95
CA SER A 504 2.80 30.34 -21.39
C SER A 504 1.53 30.84 -22.08
N ASP A 505 1.10 32.07 -21.82
CA ASP A 505 -0.03 32.74 -22.50
C ASP A 505 0.39 33.54 -23.76
N GLY A 506 1.69 33.56 -24.06
CA GLY A 506 2.29 34.30 -25.18
C GLY A 506 2.21 35.82 -25.08
N ARG A 507 1.76 36.37 -23.94
CA ARG A 507 1.54 37.81 -23.73
C ARG A 507 2.55 38.40 -22.81
N TYR A 508 2.89 39.67 -23.00
CA TYR A 508 3.80 40.44 -22.15
C TYR A 508 3.05 41.66 -21.60
N SER A 509 3.29 41.97 -20.34
CA SER A 509 2.53 42.98 -19.58
C SER A 509 3.32 44.22 -19.20
N GLY A 510 4.60 44.32 -19.62
CA GLY A 510 5.48 45.41 -19.19
C GLY A 510 5.79 45.30 -17.67
N TYR A 511 5.86 46.43 -16.97
CA TYR A 511 6.11 46.43 -15.53
C TYR A 511 4.85 46.02 -14.76
N ILE A 512 4.98 44.94 -13.99
CA ILE A 512 3.93 44.42 -13.12
C ILE A 512 4.51 44.08 -11.75
N THR A 513 3.70 44.11 -10.73
CA THR A 513 4.12 43.75 -9.37
C THR A 513 4.47 42.26 -9.24
N LEU A 514 5.35 41.92 -8.32
CA LEU A 514 5.68 40.53 -7.97
C LEU A 514 4.41 39.72 -7.67
N ARG A 515 3.44 40.29 -6.94
CA ARG A 515 2.12 39.67 -6.70
C ARG A 515 1.39 39.33 -8.00
N GLN A 516 1.23 40.31 -8.91
CA GLN A 516 0.55 40.12 -10.20
C GLN A 516 1.27 39.06 -11.05
N ALA A 517 2.59 39.07 -11.04
CA ALA A 517 3.41 38.13 -11.82
C ALA A 517 3.24 36.68 -11.34
N LEU A 518 3.20 36.40 -10.02
CA LEU A 518 2.96 35.07 -9.48
C LEU A 518 1.50 34.64 -9.72
N THR A 519 0.54 35.53 -9.56
CA THR A 519 -0.89 35.32 -9.81
C THR A 519 -1.15 34.88 -11.26
N ALA A 520 -0.54 35.58 -12.23
CA ALA A 520 -0.63 35.28 -13.66
C ALA A 520 0.41 34.24 -14.12
N SER A 521 1.30 33.80 -13.24
CA SER A 521 2.35 32.80 -13.52
C SER A 521 3.32 33.21 -14.62
N LYS A 522 3.74 34.48 -14.67
CA LYS A 522 4.62 35.02 -15.69
C LYS A 522 6.04 34.44 -15.64
N ASN A 523 6.54 33.95 -16.76
CA ASN A 523 7.85 33.31 -16.85
C ASN A 523 8.98 34.35 -16.86
N MET A 524 8.82 35.43 -17.63
CA MET A 524 9.85 36.46 -17.78
C MET A 524 10.18 37.10 -16.44
N VAL A 525 9.16 37.41 -15.66
CA VAL A 525 9.33 37.97 -14.31
C VAL A 525 10.05 36.99 -13.39
N SER A 526 9.68 35.72 -13.40
CA SER A 526 10.32 34.69 -12.55
C SER A 526 11.81 34.52 -12.87
N ILE A 527 12.19 34.58 -14.17
CA ILE A 527 13.58 34.52 -14.60
C ILE A 527 14.35 35.76 -14.12
N ARG A 528 13.78 36.98 -14.29
CA ARG A 528 14.44 38.22 -13.83
C ARG A 528 14.63 38.25 -12.32
N ILE A 529 13.62 37.78 -11.57
CA ILE A 529 13.75 37.61 -10.12
C ILE A 529 14.95 36.70 -9.79
N LEU A 530 15.02 35.53 -10.43
CA LEU A 530 16.13 34.60 -10.16
C LEU A 530 17.49 35.17 -10.61
N MET A 531 17.54 35.92 -11.71
CA MET A 531 18.76 36.62 -12.11
C MET A 531 19.20 37.65 -11.04
N SER A 532 18.26 38.43 -10.53
CA SER A 532 18.52 39.47 -9.53
C SER A 532 18.99 38.91 -8.19
N ILE A 533 18.35 37.84 -7.68
CA ILE A 533 18.74 37.26 -6.39
C ILE A 533 19.96 36.32 -6.50
N GLY A 534 20.25 35.83 -7.70
CA GLY A 534 21.32 34.86 -7.96
C GLY A 534 20.88 33.42 -7.77
N VAL A 535 21.33 32.54 -8.69
CA VAL A 535 20.95 31.10 -8.68
C VAL A 535 21.48 30.40 -7.43
N GLY A 536 22.71 30.66 -7.02
CA GLY A 536 23.35 30.05 -5.86
C GLY A 536 22.61 30.37 -4.55
N TYR A 537 22.26 31.65 -4.34
CA TYR A 537 21.46 32.04 -3.19
C TYR A 537 20.08 31.38 -3.20
N ALA A 538 19.40 31.36 -4.34
CA ALA A 538 18.09 30.75 -4.45
C ALA A 538 18.15 29.24 -4.14
N GLN A 539 19.16 28.52 -4.62
CA GLN A 539 19.35 27.10 -4.31
C GLN A 539 19.54 26.88 -2.80
N GLN A 540 20.42 27.65 -2.16
CA GLN A 540 20.67 27.57 -0.72
C GLN A 540 19.39 27.82 0.08
N TYR A 541 18.64 28.86 -0.29
CA TYR A 541 17.38 29.20 0.36
C TYR A 541 16.31 28.10 0.16
N ILE A 542 16.14 27.59 -1.06
CA ILE A 542 15.10 26.61 -1.41
C ILE A 542 15.36 25.25 -0.76
N ARG A 543 16.62 24.90 -0.48
CA ARG A 543 16.95 23.68 0.29
C ARG A 543 16.30 23.64 1.67
N ARG A 544 16.01 24.78 2.28
CA ARG A 544 15.30 24.87 3.57
C ARG A 544 13.90 24.24 3.50
N PHE A 545 13.30 24.18 2.32
CA PHE A 545 12.00 23.53 2.08
C PHE A 545 12.08 22.00 1.94
N GLY A 546 13.29 21.42 2.04
CA GLY A 546 13.53 19.98 1.98
C GLY A 546 13.93 19.46 0.61
N PHE A 547 14.16 20.32 -0.40
CA PHE A 547 14.67 19.89 -1.69
C PHE A 547 16.15 19.44 -1.60
N ARG A 548 16.47 18.37 -2.34
CA ARG A 548 17.84 17.90 -2.46
C ARG A 548 18.62 18.75 -3.47
N PRO A 549 19.95 18.85 -3.36
CA PRO A 549 20.76 19.56 -4.36
C PRO A 549 20.51 19.08 -5.78
N SER A 550 20.34 17.77 -6.00
CA SER A 550 20.06 17.16 -7.31
C SER A 550 18.72 17.57 -7.94
N GLU A 551 17.76 18.02 -7.12
CA GLU A 551 16.44 18.50 -7.56
C GLU A 551 16.47 19.98 -7.99
N LEU A 552 17.60 20.70 -7.76
CA LEU A 552 17.76 22.13 -7.97
C LEU A 552 18.79 22.44 -9.06
N PRO A 553 18.40 22.65 -10.33
CA PRO A 553 19.31 22.95 -11.43
C PRO A 553 20.12 24.24 -11.18
N VAL A 554 21.42 24.21 -11.54
CA VAL A 554 22.32 25.38 -11.48
C VAL A 554 22.14 26.25 -12.73
N SER A 555 20.91 26.68 -13.01
CA SER A 555 20.59 27.46 -14.21
C SER A 555 19.36 28.35 -13.98
N LEU A 556 19.21 29.37 -14.82
CA LEU A 556 18.04 30.26 -14.77
C LEU A 556 16.71 29.54 -15.08
N SER A 557 16.76 28.40 -15.75
CA SER A 557 15.57 27.59 -16.00
C SER A 557 14.95 27.02 -14.71
N MET A 558 15.70 26.98 -13.59
CA MET A 558 15.18 26.64 -12.27
C MET A 558 13.97 27.52 -11.89
N ALA A 559 13.95 28.81 -12.29
CA ALA A 559 12.81 29.69 -12.08
C ALA A 559 11.50 29.18 -12.71
N LEU A 560 11.60 28.30 -13.68
CA LEU A 560 10.47 27.69 -14.39
C LEU A 560 10.16 26.27 -13.92
N GLY A 561 10.89 25.75 -12.91
CA GLY A 561 10.69 24.43 -12.34
C GLY A 561 11.13 23.31 -13.27
N THR A 562 12.32 23.43 -13.86
CA THR A 562 12.92 22.39 -14.72
C THR A 562 13.66 21.29 -13.93
N GLY A 563 13.85 21.46 -12.63
CA GLY A 563 14.31 20.39 -11.74
C GLY A 563 13.23 19.33 -11.56
N GLU A 564 13.63 18.07 -11.40
CA GLU A 564 12.69 16.96 -11.22
C GLU A 564 12.50 16.65 -9.74
N THR A 565 11.25 16.40 -9.36
CA THR A 565 10.87 16.08 -7.98
C THR A 565 9.61 15.23 -7.94
N THR A 566 9.27 14.67 -6.77
CA THR A 566 8.08 13.85 -6.60
C THR A 566 6.88 14.64 -6.10
N PRO A 567 5.63 14.17 -6.35
CA PRO A 567 4.43 14.77 -5.76
C PRO A 567 4.45 14.88 -4.23
N LEU A 568 5.00 13.87 -3.55
CA LEU A 568 5.15 13.91 -2.10
C LEU A 568 6.09 15.04 -1.66
N ARG A 569 7.26 15.16 -2.31
CA ARG A 569 8.23 16.21 -1.98
C ARG A 569 7.66 17.61 -2.18
N ILE A 570 6.94 17.85 -3.28
CA ILE A 570 6.26 19.14 -3.51
C ILE A 570 5.21 19.40 -2.42
N ALA A 571 4.43 18.41 -2.01
CA ALA A 571 3.46 18.57 -0.92
C ALA A 571 4.15 18.93 0.41
N GLU A 572 5.24 18.26 0.76
CA GLU A 572 6.07 18.57 1.93
C GLU A 572 6.58 20.02 1.88
N ALA A 573 7.15 20.43 0.75
CA ALA A 573 7.69 21.78 0.58
C ALA A 573 6.60 22.86 0.72
N TYR A 574 5.39 22.61 0.23
CA TYR A 574 4.27 23.53 0.38
C TYR A 574 3.70 23.58 1.82
N SER A 575 3.93 22.54 2.63
CA SER A 575 3.57 22.57 4.05
C SER A 575 4.22 23.74 4.79
N VAL A 576 5.44 24.12 4.39
CA VAL A 576 6.14 25.27 4.95
C VAL A 576 5.35 26.55 4.77
N PHE A 577 4.72 26.77 3.60
CA PHE A 577 3.86 27.93 3.40
C PHE A 577 2.53 27.81 4.15
N ALA A 578 2.01 26.60 4.32
CA ALA A 578 0.72 26.36 4.95
C ALA A 578 0.75 26.51 6.47
N ASN A 579 1.87 26.16 7.11
CA ASN A 579 1.98 26.03 8.56
C ASN A 579 2.72 27.21 9.24
N GLY A 580 3.04 28.29 8.50
CA GLY A 580 3.69 29.46 9.06
C GLY A 580 5.22 29.43 9.01
N GLY A 581 5.82 28.62 8.14
CA GLY A 581 7.26 28.65 7.87
C GLY A 581 8.06 27.47 8.45
N TYR A 582 7.43 26.44 8.98
CA TYR A 582 8.09 25.29 9.61
C TYR A 582 8.24 24.13 8.64
N ARG A 583 9.40 23.46 8.66
CA ARG A 583 9.62 22.25 7.89
C ARG A 583 9.18 21.02 8.68
N VAL A 584 8.18 20.32 8.17
CA VAL A 584 7.72 19.01 8.65
C VAL A 584 8.10 17.91 7.64
N SER A 585 8.21 16.68 8.10
CA SER A 585 8.49 15.51 7.26
C SER A 585 7.23 14.66 7.13
N SER A 586 6.97 14.17 5.92
CA SER A 586 5.84 13.26 5.71
C SER A 586 6.11 11.90 6.34
N HIS A 587 5.09 11.32 6.93
CA HIS A 587 5.13 9.97 7.49
C HIS A 587 3.81 9.26 7.24
N VAL A 588 3.89 7.93 7.07
CA VAL A 588 2.75 7.05 6.82
C VAL A 588 2.48 6.15 8.01
N ILE A 589 3.53 5.65 8.67
CA ILE A 589 3.41 4.80 9.86
C ILE A 589 3.17 5.68 11.08
N ASP A 590 2.13 5.35 11.86
CA ASP A 590 1.85 5.97 13.17
C ASP A 590 2.35 5.08 14.30
N LYS A 591 1.97 3.78 14.31
CA LYS A 591 2.30 2.83 15.38
C LYS A 591 2.56 1.45 14.83
N ILE A 592 3.46 0.74 15.50
CA ILE A 592 3.74 -0.67 15.23
C ILE A 592 3.55 -1.47 16.53
N TYR A 593 2.71 -2.48 16.47
CA TYR A 593 2.52 -3.45 17.54
C TYR A 593 3.08 -4.80 17.12
N ASP A 594 3.54 -5.56 18.09
CA ASP A 594 3.90 -6.96 17.89
C ASP A 594 2.64 -7.86 17.89
N ARG A 595 2.87 -9.16 17.72
CA ARG A 595 1.81 -10.19 17.76
C ARG A 595 1.00 -10.20 19.06
N ASP A 596 1.64 -9.89 20.19
CA ASP A 596 1.02 -9.91 21.51
C ASP A 596 0.25 -8.61 21.82
N GLY A 597 0.24 -7.67 20.88
CA GLY A 597 -0.41 -6.36 21.03
C GLY A 597 0.40 -5.36 21.83
N ARG A 598 1.70 -5.62 22.06
CA ARG A 598 2.60 -4.66 22.72
C ARG A 598 3.08 -3.63 21.73
N LEU A 599 3.06 -2.36 22.11
CA LEU A 599 3.60 -1.27 21.32
C LEU A 599 5.12 -1.44 21.15
N ARG A 600 5.58 -1.54 19.89
CA ARG A 600 7.01 -1.65 19.54
C ARG A 600 7.60 -0.31 19.11
N ALA A 601 6.80 0.48 18.38
CA ALA A 601 7.23 1.79 17.91
C ALA A 601 6.04 2.72 17.75
N GLN A 602 6.27 4.00 17.98
CA GLN A 602 5.31 5.06 17.72
C GLN A 602 6.03 6.26 17.12
N MET A 603 5.49 6.77 16.01
CA MET A 603 6.03 7.95 15.35
C MET A 603 5.98 9.16 16.27
N GLN A 604 7.11 9.88 16.36
CA GLN A 604 7.22 11.18 17.00
C GLN A 604 7.38 12.24 15.90
N PRO A 605 6.27 12.82 15.41
CA PRO A 605 6.34 13.73 14.28
C PRO A 605 6.98 15.08 14.66
N LEU A 606 7.62 15.69 13.67
CA LEU A 606 7.96 17.12 13.76
C LEU A 606 6.66 17.93 13.64
N VAL A 607 6.34 18.72 14.65
CA VAL A 607 5.11 19.51 14.73
C VAL A 607 5.42 21.01 14.57
N ALA A 608 4.81 21.64 13.59
CA ALA A 608 4.97 23.06 13.32
C ALA A 608 4.60 23.92 14.55
N GLY A 609 5.48 24.83 14.91
CA GLY A 609 5.31 25.69 16.08
C GLY A 609 5.65 25.03 17.42
N GLN A 610 6.16 23.77 17.43
CA GLN A 610 6.61 23.07 18.62
C GLN A 610 8.08 22.63 18.48
N ASN A 611 8.33 21.51 17.77
CA ASN A 611 9.66 20.92 17.61
C ASN A 611 10.15 20.90 16.15
N ALA A 612 9.31 21.30 15.17
CA ALA A 612 9.73 21.41 13.79
C ALA A 612 10.66 22.62 13.58
N PRO A 613 11.77 22.47 12.82
CA PRO A 613 12.67 23.58 12.54
C PRO A 613 11.98 24.64 11.68
N GLN A 614 12.23 25.89 11.98
CA GLN A 614 11.74 27.01 11.20
C GLN A 614 12.58 27.12 9.91
N ALA A 615 11.94 26.88 8.76
CA ALA A 615 12.59 26.93 7.46
C ALA A 615 12.67 28.35 6.87
N ILE A 616 11.59 29.13 7.06
CA ILE A 616 11.50 30.51 6.59
C ILE A 616 10.82 31.39 7.64
N ASP A 617 11.03 32.70 7.54
CA ASP A 617 10.36 33.69 8.36
C ASP A 617 8.83 33.56 8.27
N PRO A 618 8.10 33.52 9.39
CA PRO A 618 6.63 33.40 9.39
C PRO A 618 5.95 34.52 8.61
N ARG A 619 6.55 35.73 8.58
CA ARG A 619 6.06 36.88 7.81
C ARG A 619 6.16 36.62 6.30
N ASN A 620 7.27 35.98 5.85
CA ASN A 620 7.45 35.55 4.48
C ASN A 620 6.39 34.48 4.09
N ALA A 621 6.19 33.48 4.94
CA ALA A 621 5.16 32.45 4.73
C ALA A 621 3.77 33.08 4.60
N TYR A 622 3.43 34.03 5.47
CA TYR A 622 2.15 34.74 5.43
C TYR A 622 1.97 35.57 4.14
N ILE A 623 2.98 36.37 3.75
CA ILE A 623 2.94 37.17 2.51
C ILE A 623 2.78 36.25 1.30
N MET A 624 3.55 35.15 1.22
CA MET A 624 3.43 34.15 0.16
C MET A 624 2.05 33.49 0.16
N TYR A 625 1.48 33.16 1.32
CA TYR A 625 0.11 32.64 1.45
C TYR A 625 -0.90 33.64 0.85
N LYS A 626 -0.78 34.93 1.16
CA LYS A 626 -1.66 35.98 0.64
C LYS A 626 -1.55 36.15 -0.88
N ILE A 627 -0.34 36.07 -1.44
CA ILE A 627 -0.13 36.13 -2.90
C ILE A 627 -0.74 34.87 -3.56
N MET A 628 -0.53 33.68 -2.98
CA MET A 628 -1.08 32.45 -3.52
C MET A 628 -2.60 32.30 -3.35
N GLN A 629 -3.23 33.07 -2.46
CA GLN A 629 -4.69 33.20 -2.41
C GLN A 629 -5.21 33.86 -3.70
N ASP A 630 -4.50 34.86 -4.25
CA ASP A 630 -4.89 35.52 -5.50
C ASP A 630 -4.77 34.60 -6.71
N VAL A 631 -3.81 33.66 -6.72
CA VAL A 631 -3.72 32.62 -7.76
C VAL A 631 -5.02 31.82 -7.83
N VAL A 632 -5.64 31.54 -6.68
CA VAL A 632 -6.94 30.82 -6.57
C VAL A 632 -8.12 31.76 -6.86
N ARG A 633 -8.07 33.00 -6.38
CA ARG A 633 -9.20 33.94 -6.49
C ARG A 633 -9.38 34.46 -7.91
N VAL A 634 -8.31 34.95 -8.53
CA VAL A 634 -8.33 35.64 -9.84
C VAL A 634 -7.31 35.10 -10.85
N GLY A 635 -6.40 34.22 -10.42
CA GLY A 635 -5.28 33.72 -11.22
C GLY A 635 -5.55 32.39 -11.94
N THR A 636 -4.45 31.66 -12.19
CA THR A 636 -4.43 30.43 -13.00
C THR A 636 -5.18 29.27 -12.35
N ALA A 637 -5.46 29.33 -11.04
CA ALA A 637 -6.18 28.32 -10.29
C ALA A 637 -7.62 28.74 -9.90
N ARG A 638 -8.23 29.69 -10.61
CA ARG A 638 -9.58 30.19 -10.30
C ARG A 638 -10.65 29.10 -10.17
N GLY A 639 -10.46 27.95 -10.81
CA GLY A 639 -11.35 26.79 -10.66
C GLY A 639 -11.43 26.26 -9.22
N ALA A 640 -10.42 26.49 -8.39
CA ALA A 640 -10.44 26.08 -6.98
C ALA A 640 -11.37 26.95 -6.10
N ALA A 641 -11.76 28.14 -6.58
CA ALA A 641 -12.78 28.98 -5.93
C ALA A 641 -14.17 28.30 -5.84
N ALA A 642 -14.41 27.25 -6.64
CA ALA A 642 -15.62 26.41 -6.58
C ALA A 642 -15.82 25.71 -5.21
N LEU A 643 -14.81 25.73 -4.32
CA LEU A 643 -14.97 25.29 -2.92
C LEU A 643 -15.78 26.28 -2.07
N GLY A 644 -15.96 27.54 -2.50
CA GLY A 644 -16.65 28.58 -1.73
C GLY A 644 -15.91 29.01 -0.47
N ARG A 645 -14.54 28.88 -0.42
CA ARG A 645 -13.71 29.16 0.75
C ARG A 645 -12.72 30.27 0.46
N THR A 646 -12.45 31.09 1.47
CA THR A 646 -11.52 32.23 1.40
C THR A 646 -10.13 31.92 1.96
N ASP A 647 -9.95 30.78 2.63
CA ASP A 647 -8.71 30.33 3.27
C ASP A 647 -7.81 29.47 2.37
N ILE A 648 -8.15 29.34 1.10
CA ILE A 648 -7.42 28.50 0.14
C ILE A 648 -6.35 29.31 -0.58
N ALA A 649 -5.15 28.74 -0.65
CA ALA A 649 -4.04 29.23 -1.47
C ALA A 649 -3.49 28.08 -2.32
N GLY A 650 -2.76 28.40 -3.40
CA GLY A 650 -2.17 27.36 -4.22
C GLY A 650 -1.50 27.87 -5.49
N LYS A 651 -0.92 26.94 -6.25
CA LYS A 651 -0.24 27.26 -7.51
C LYS A 651 -0.41 26.14 -8.53
N THR A 652 -0.75 26.49 -9.75
CA THR A 652 -0.76 25.57 -10.90
C THR A 652 0.64 25.42 -11.48
N GLY A 653 0.93 24.24 -12.02
CA GLY A 653 2.10 23.96 -12.84
C GLY A 653 1.69 23.32 -14.16
N THR A 654 2.42 23.65 -15.20
CA THR A 654 2.33 23.02 -16.50
C THR A 654 3.72 23.06 -17.09
N THR A 655 4.21 21.93 -17.58
CA THR A 655 5.51 21.86 -18.26
C THR A 655 5.36 22.21 -19.74
N ASN A 656 6.49 22.43 -20.41
CA ASN A 656 6.53 22.65 -21.85
C ASN A 656 5.76 21.55 -22.60
N ASP A 657 5.05 21.93 -23.66
CA ASP A 657 4.22 21.04 -24.47
C ASP A 657 3.06 20.36 -23.71
N ASN A 658 2.71 20.84 -22.50
CA ASN A 658 1.66 20.27 -21.66
C ASN A 658 1.86 18.77 -21.38
N LYS A 659 3.11 18.35 -21.09
CA LYS A 659 3.44 16.95 -20.79
C LYS A 659 3.05 16.57 -19.37
N ASP A 660 3.17 17.52 -18.43
CA ASP A 660 2.85 17.35 -17.01
C ASP A 660 1.96 18.50 -16.54
N ALA A 661 0.89 18.16 -15.84
CA ALA A 661 -0.05 19.08 -15.24
C ALA A 661 -0.04 18.92 -13.72
N TRP A 662 0.12 20.04 -13.01
CA TRP A 662 0.21 20.07 -11.57
C TRP A 662 -0.75 21.09 -10.96
N PHE A 663 -1.22 20.78 -9.77
CA PHE A 663 -1.77 21.78 -8.86
C PHE A 663 -1.41 21.40 -7.42
N VAL A 664 -0.86 22.36 -6.70
CA VAL A 664 -0.65 22.26 -5.25
C VAL A 664 -1.47 23.33 -4.58
N GLY A 665 -2.47 22.92 -3.83
CA GLY A 665 -3.34 23.81 -3.09
C GLY A 665 -3.38 23.44 -1.62
N PHE A 666 -3.60 24.44 -0.77
CA PHE A 666 -3.56 24.25 0.67
C PHE A 666 -4.42 25.28 1.43
N ASN A 667 -4.73 24.93 2.66
CA ASN A 667 -5.08 25.85 3.72
C ASN A 667 -4.16 25.60 4.93
N PRO A 668 -4.27 26.33 6.06
CA PRO A 668 -3.39 26.11 7.21
C PRO A 668 -3.40 24.70 7.84
N ASP A 669 -4.36 23.84 7.49
CA ASP A 669 -4.50 22.49 8.06
C ASP A 669 -4.14 21.36 7.08
N VAL A 670 -4.30 21.57 5.76
CA VAL A 670 -4.16 20.53 4.75
C VAL A 670 -3.43 21.04 3.52
N VAL A 671 -2.44 20.31 3.08
CA VAL A 671 -1.76 20.52 1.79
C VAL A 671 -2.08 19.34 0.88
N THR A 672 -2.49 19.62 -0.36
CA THR A 672 -2.75 18.57 -1.34
C THR A 672 -2.08 18.89 -2.66
N ALA A 673 -1.21 17.98 -3.13
CA ALA A 673 -0.57 18.02 -4.43
C ALA A 673 -1.25 17.03 -5.38
N VAL A 674 -1.54 17.48 -6.58
CA VAL A 674 -2.06 16.66 -7.68
C VAL A 674 -1.10 16.78 -8.87
N TYR A 675 -0.72 15.62 -9.38
CA TYR A 675 0.09 15.43 -10.60
C TYR A 675 -0.68 14.62 -11.62
N ILE A 676 -0.64 15.00 -12.90
CA ILE A 676 -1.22 14.25 -14.01
C ILE A 676 -0.27 14.32 -15.22
N GLY A 677 0.04 13.16 -15.81
CA GLY A 677 0.91 13.03 -16.98
C GLY A 677 0.97 11.60 -17.49
N PHE A 678 1.54 11.41 -18.66
CA PHE A 678 1.83 10.08 -19.19
C PHE A 678 3.15 9.55 -18.59
N ASP A 679 3.26 8.24 -18.37
CA ASP A 679 4.49 7.60 -17.89
C ASP A 679 5.66 7.86 -18.84
N LYS A 680 5.42 7.68 -20.14
CA LYS A 680 6.33 8.16 -21.19
C LYS A 680 5.91 9.59 -21.55
N PRO A 681 6.73 10.63 -21.29
CA PRO A 681 6.34 12.02 -21.48
C PRO A 681 5.84 12.32 -22.88
N LYS A 682 4.57 12.71 -22.98
CA LYS A 682 3.92 13.08 -24.22
C LYS A 682 2.91 14.18 -23.95
N SER A 683 2.66 15.05 -24.93
CA SER A 683 1.70 16.15 -24.80
C SER A 683 0.28 15.65 -24.53
N MET A 684 -0.37 16.28 -23.58
CA MET A 684 -1.81 16.13 -23.32
C MET A 684 -2.68 17.11 -24.14
N GLY A 685 -2.06 17.87 -25.05
CA GLY A 685 -2.74 18.86 -25.87
C GLY A 685 -3.33 20.02 -25.05
N ARG A 686 -4.35 20.67 -25.59
CA ARG A 686 -5.00 21.83 -24.96
C ARG A 686 -5.70 21.51 -23.63
N ALA A 687 -6.03 20.27 -23.34
CA ALA A 687 -6.65 19.85 -22.08
C ALA A 687 -5.63 19.69 -20.92
N GLY A 688 -4.34 19.63 -21.22
CA GLY A 688 -3.26 19.29 -20.30
C GLY A 688 -2.74 20.42 -19.42
N TYR A 689 -3.53 21.45 -19.14
CA TYR A 689 -3.12 22.49 -18.22
C TYR A 689 -3.47 22.14 -16.76
N GLY A 690 -2.60 22.50 -15.81
CA GLY A 690 -2.84 22.26 -14.39
C GLY A 690 -4.19 22.81 -13.91
N GLY A 691 -4.59 24.00 -14.40
CA GLY A 691 -5.89 24.61 -14.09
C GLY A 691 -7.10 23.85 -14.62
N THR A 692 -6.95 23.10 -15.72
CA THR A 692 -8.06 22.38 -16.38
C THR A 692 -8.21 20.93 -15.96
N ILE A 693 -7.10 20.23 -15.62
CA ILE A 693 -7.16 18.81 -15.31
C ILE A 693 -6.78 18.50 -13.85
N ALA A 694 -5.79 19.20 -13.24
CA ALA A 694 -5.37 18.93 -11.89
C ALA A 694 -6.22 19.65 -10.82
N VAL A 695 -6.63 20.92 -11.07
CA VAL A 695 -7.49 21.69 -10.15
C VAL A 695 -8.83 20.99 -9.89
N PRO A 696 -9.56 20.44 -10.85
CA PRO A 696 -10.82 19.72 -10.56
C PRO A 696 -10.63 18.50 -9.64
N VAL A 697 -9.56 17.73 -9.79
CA VAL A 697 -9.22 16.60 -8.90
C VAL A 697 -9.02 17.08 -7.47
N TRP A 698 -8.23 18.16 -7.33
CA TRP A 698 -7.97 18.77 -6.05
C TRP A 698 -9.27 19.30 -5.39
N VAL A 699 -10.14 19.94 -6.14
CA VAL A 699 -11.45 20.46 -5.67
C VAL A 699 -12.34 19.32 -5.18
N ASP A 700 -12.47 18.25 -5.97
CA ASP A 700 -13.31 17.10 -5.61
C ASP A 700 -12.82 16.48 -4.29
N TYR A 701 -11.51 16.33 -4.10
CA TYR A 701 -10.94 15.81 -2.86
C TYR A 701 -11.08 16.79 -1.69
N MET A 702 -10.70 18.06 -1.87
CA MET A 702 -10.67 19.04 -0.78
C MET A 702 -12.08 19.42 -0.30
N ARG A 703 -13.10 19.30 -1.15
CA ARG A 703 -14.51 19.46 -0.71
C ARG A 703 -14.85 18.48 0.40
N PHE A 704 -14.33 17.26 0.33
CA PHE A 704 -14.47 16.25 1.37
C PHE A 704 -13.54 16.53 2.56
N ALA A 705 -12.26 16.76 2.29
CA ALA A 705 -11.22 16.90 3.32
C ALA A 705 -11.44 18.10 4.26
N LEU A 706 -12.14 19.15 3.77
CA LEU A 706 -12.46 20.36 4.53
C LEU A 706 -13.93 20.43 4.97
N LYS A 707 -14.72 19.35 4.75
CA LYS A 707 -16.12 19.31 5.20
C LYS A 707 -16.21 19.47 6.72
N GLY A 708 -17.07 20.39 7.17
CA GLY A 708 -17.28 20.67 8.59
C GLY A 708 -16.16 21.50 9.25
N LYS A 709 -15.09 21.85 8.53
CA LYS A 709 -14.02 22.69 9.06
C LYS A 709 -14.29 24.16 8.77
N GLN A 710 -14.12 25.02 9.80
CA GLN A 710 -14.23 26.47 9.62
C GLN A 710 -13.13 26.97 8.66
N GLY A 711 -13.47 27.93 7.77
CA GLY A 711 -12.54 28.56 6.83
C GLY A 711 -11.65 29.63 7.51
N LYS A 712 -10.88 29.21 8.50
CA LYS A 712 -9.93 30.12 9.17
C LYS A 712 -8.64 30.16 8.37
N GLY A 713 -8.33 31.34 7.81
CA GLY A 713 -7.05 31.62 7.15
C GLY A 713 -5.88 31.64 8.15
N MET A 714 -4.68 31.78 7.63
CA MET A 714 -3.48 31.94 8.45
C MET A 714 -3.57 33.24 9.28
N LYS A 715 -3.27 33.15 10.55
CA LYS A 715 -3.19 34.33 11.43
C LYS A 715 -2.01 35.20 10.99
N MET A 716 -2.23 36.49 10.86
CA MET A 716 -1.17 37.46 10.55
C MET A 716 -0.13 37.48 11.67
N PRO A 717 1.14 37.17 11.38
CA PRO A 717 2.20 37.19 12.40
C PRO A 717 2.57 38.65 12.77
N GLU A 718 3.17 38.78 13.92
CA GLU A 718 3.73 40.07 14.37
C GLU A 718 4.80 40.57 13.38
N GLY A 719 4.90 41.88 13.19
CA GLY A 719 5.87 42.44 12.24
C GLY A 719 5.42 42.43 10.77
N VAL A 720 4.19 41.94 10.47
CA VAL A 720 3.53 42.19 9.18
C VAL A 720 2.63 43.39 9.29
N VAL A 721 2.74 44.31 8.33
CA VAL A 721 1.87 45.46 8.17
C VAL A 721 1.14 45.40 6.82
N SER A 722 -0.05 46.02 6.76
CA SER A 722 -0.82 46.15 5.53
C SER A 722 -0.92 47.61 5.11
N SER A 723 -0.67 47.89 3.85
CA SER A 723 -0.81 49.21 3.23
C SER A 723 -1.35 49.07 1.83
N ASN A 724 -2.40 49.83 1.46
CA ASN A 724 -3.04 49.84 0.15
C ASN A 724 -3.43 48.43 -0.37
N GLY A 725 -3.87 47.53 0.55
CA GLY A 725 -4.27 46.17 0.19
C GLY A 725 -3.11 45.19 0.00
N GLU A 726 -1.88 45.65 0.23
CA GLU A 726 -0.66 44.81 0.15
C GLU A 726 -0.09 44.56 1.56
N TYR A 727 0.72 43.49 1.70
CA TYR A 727 1.34 43.06 2.94
C TYR A 727 2.86 43.14 2.86
N TYR A 728 3.45 43.72 3.92
CA TYR A 728 4.89 43.96 4.04
C TYR A 728 5.44 43.44 5.35
N MET A 729 6.69 43.06 5.39
CA MET A 729 7.45 43.08 6.64
C MET A 729 7.64 44.53 7.06
N LYS A 730 7.41 44.86 8.35
CA LYS A 730 7.40 46.23 8.86
C LYS A 730 8.63 47.06 8.43
N GLU A 731 9.80 46.46 8.51
CA GLU A 731 11.09 47.07 8.13
C GLU A 731 11.30 47.23 6.63
N ARG A 732 10.44 46.59 5.83
CA ARG A 732 10.49 46.60 4.34
C ARG A 732 9.29 47.28 3.73
N MET A 733 8.52 48.00 4.54
CA MET A 733 7.42 48.83 4.03
C MET A 733 8.03 50.01 3.29
N VAL A 734 8.07 49.89 1.97
CA VAL A 734 8.57 50.93 1.09
C VAL A 734 7.50 51.97 0.94
N THR A 735 7.79 53.20 1.36
CA THR A 735 6.95 54.37 1.09
C THR A 735 7.07 54.82 -0.38
N ASP A 736 8.08 54.31 -1.12
CA ASP A 736 8.33 54.60 -2.52
C ASP A 736 8.15 53.33 -3.38
N PRO A 737 7.30 53.33 -4.42
CA PRO A 737 7.09 52.20 -5.33
C PRO A 737 8.28 51.88 -6.30
N GLY A 738 9.42 52.53 -6.09
CA GLY A 738 10.50 52.70 -7.04
C GLY A 738 11.50 51.54 -7.20
N LEU A 739 11.34 50.35 -6.61
CA LEU A 739 12.27 49.23 -6.88
C LEU A 739 11.90 48.58 -8.21
N MET A 740 12.49 49.06 -9.32
CA MET A 740 12.26 48.49 -10.67
C MET A 740 13.43 47.56 -11.02
N LEU A 741 13.12 46.32 -11.41
CA LEU A 741 14.06 45.45 -12.10
C LEU A 741 13.87 45.64 -13.61
N ASP A 742 14.81 46.30 -14.21
CA ASP A 742 14.86 46.53 -15.66
C ASP A 742 15.59 45.40 -16.40
N ASN A 743 15.76 45.55 -17.73
CA ASN A 743 16.44 44.57 -18.57
C ASN A 743 17.96 44.47 -18.30
N SER A 744 18.60 45.36 -17.51
CA SER A 744 20.04 45.37 -17.30
C SER A 744 20.50 44.29 -16.33
N GLY A 745 19.57 43.64 -15.61
CA GLY A 745 19.90 42.58 -14.65
C GLY A 745 20.70 43.05 -13.44
N ILE A 746 20.82 44.38 -13.24
CA ILE A 746 21.51 44.95 -12.09
C ILE A 746 20.61 44.77 -10.87
N ALA A 747 21.09 43.95 -9.93
CA ALA A 747 20.42 43.84 -8.64
C ALA A 747 20.34 45.21 -7.98
N PRO A 748 19.16 45.61 -7.41
CA PRO A 748 19.08 46.79 -6.56
C PRO A 748 20.10 46.62 -5.46
N GLN A 749 20.94 47.67 -5.27
CA GLN A 749 21.86 47.68 -4.12
C GLN A 749 21.01 47.61 -2.86
N PRO A 750 21.30 46.74 -1.89
CA PRO A 750 20.64 46.72 -0.62
C PRO A 750 20.77 48.15 -0.01
N SER A 751 19.69 48.62 0.63
CA SER A 751 19.76 49.83 1.40
C SER A 751 20.95 49.75 2.36
N ARG A 752 21.62 50.87 2.68
CA ARG A 752 22.78 50.93 3.60
C ARG A 752 22.56 50.10 4.88
N ARG A 753 21.33 50.07 5.40
CA ARG A 753 20.94 49.26 6.56
C ARG A 753 20.98 47.72 6.30
N ALA A 754 20.60 47.27 5.13
CA ALA A 754 20.67 45.81 4.81
C ALA A 754 22.13 45.34 4.56
N LYS A 755 23.06 46.23 4.21
CA LYS A 755 24.49 45.97 4.21
C LYS A 755 25.06 45.85 5.61
N GLU A 756 24.65 46.76 6.52
CA GLU A 756 25.05 46.73 7.93
C GLU A 756 24.55 45.48 8.65
N ASP A 757 23.32 44.99 8.35
CA ASP A 757 22.79 43.74 8.90
C ASP A 757 23.49 42.49 8.32
N ASP A 758 23.85 42.45 7.02
CA ASP A 758 24.62 41.39 6.41
C ASP A 758 26.11 41.41 6.85
N GLU A 759 26.71 42.55 7.02
CA GLU A 759 28.09 42.70 7.54
C GLU A 759 28.12 42.36 9.05
N ALA A 760 27.13 42.73 9.84
CA ALA A 760 26.99 42.30 11.23
C ALA A 760 26.74 40.80 11.40
N ALA A 761 26.01 40.16 10.47
CA ALA A 761 25.82 38.72 10.45
C ALA A 761 27.12 37.99 10.07
N VAL A 762 27.89 38.51 9.13
CA VAL A 762 29.19 37.97 8.71
C VAL A 762 30.26 38.20 9.78
N GLU A 763 30.30 39.37 10.48
CA GLU A 763 31.21 39.63 11.59
C GLU A 763 30.87 38.74 12.81
N ASN A 764 29.61 38.51 13.12
CA ASN A 764 29.23 37.57 14.17
C ASN A 764 29.58 36.09 13.81
N GLU A 765 29.51 35.68 12.54
CA GLU A 765 30.01 34.38 12.12
C GLU A 765 31.55 34.29 12.14
N GLN A 766 32.28 35.41 11.90
CA GLN A 766 33.74 35.45 11.98
C GLN A 766 34.24 35.56 13.42
N GLN A 767 33.57 36.26 14.33
CA GLN A 767 33.91 36.31 15.75
C GLN A 767 33.61 34.98 16.43
N GLY A 768 32.52 34.28 16.09
CA GLY A 768 32.25 32.92 16.57
C GLY A 768 33.30 31.91 16.11
N ARG A 769 33.97 32.14 14.97
CA ARG A 769 35.05 31.26 14.46
C ARG A 769 36.42 31.53 15.10
N SER A 770 36.67 32.67 15.69
CA SER A 770 37.97 32.99 16.32
C SER A 770 38.11 32.47 17.74
N ASP A 771 37.01 32.17 18.44
CA ASP A 771 37.06 31.58 19.79
C ASP A 771 36.97 30.06 19.83
N GLU A 772 36.58 29.38 18.68
CA GLU A 772 36.48 27.93 18.59
C GLU A 772 37.74 27.22 18.04
N THR A 773 38.88 27.95 17.81
CA THR A 773 40.13 27.38 17.27
C THR A 773 41.01 26.73 18.32
N ARG A 774 40.48 26.32 19.48
CA ARG A 774 41.21 25.52 20.46
C ARG A 774 40.31 24.52 21.21
N GLN A 775 39.47 23.76 20.51
CA GLN A 775 39.03 22.46 20.98
C GLN A 775 38.35 21.73 19.81
N ASP A 776 38.97 20.60 19.46
CA ASP A 776 38.47 19.48 18.65
C ASP A 776 37.55 19.78 17.42
N VAL A 777 38.12 19.49 16.26
CA VAL A 777 37.40 19.35 14.99
C VAL A 777 36.33 18.27 15.16
N GLN A 778 35.15 18.65 15.67
CA GLN A 778 33.93 17.90 15.38
C GLN A 778 33.27 18.54 14.16
N GLU A 779 33.24 17.77 13.10
CA GLU A 779 32.50 18.09 11.87
C GLU A 779 31.07 18.50 12.22
N THR A 780 30.71 19.70 11.82
CA THR A 780 29.30 20.13 11.81
C THR A 780 28.51 19.16 10.95
N PRO A 781 27.45 18.50 11.44
CA PRO A 781 26.70 17.53 10.64
C PRO A 781 26.14 18.23 9.42
N ALA A 782 26.52 17.79 8.25
CA ALA A 782 25.80 18.08 7.00
C ALA A 782 24.32 17.77 7.23
N LEU A 783 23.43 18.67 6.85
CA LEU A 783 21.98 18.39 6.88
C LEU A 783 21.73 17.06 6.17
N PRO A 784 21.09 16.09 6.81
CA PRO A 784 20.99 14.73 6.30
C PRO A 784 20.31 14.68 4.93
N SER A 785 20.84 13.86 4.05
CA SER A 785 20.21 13.51 2.78
C SER A 785 18.81 12.88 3.07
N ASN A 786 17.93 12.83 2.10
CA ASN A 786 16.59 12.28 2.32
C ASN A 786 16.60 10.76 2.66
N THR A 787 17.69 10.07 2.39
CA THR A 787 17.95 8.72 2.86
C THR A 787 18.23 8.74 4.35
N ASP A 788 19.00 9.71 4.83
CA ASP A 788 19.32 9.88 6.25
C ASP A 788 18.08 10.28 7.06
N SER A 789 17.16 11.11 6.50
CA SER A 789 15.91 11.47 7.20
C SER A 789 14.91 10.31 7.27
N LYS A 790 14.87 9.44 6.26
CA LYS A 790 14.08 8.19 6.33
C LYS A 790 14.70 7.19 7.30
N GLN A 791 16.01 7.06 7.30
CA GLN A 791 16.73 6.21 8.23
C GLN A 791 16.59 6.72 9.67
N GLN A 792 16.71 8.04 9.89
CA GLN A 792 16.46 8.66 11.19
C GLN A 792 14.99 8.53 11.63
N GLN A 793 14.03 8.60 10.71
CA GLN A 793 12.62 8.32 11.02
C GLN A 793 12.39 6.86 11.40
N LEU A 794 13.00 5.92 10.68
CA LEU A 794 12.98 4.49 11.03
C LEU A 794 13.66 4.25 12.37
N ASP A 795 14.82 4.84 12.60
CA ASP A 795 15.57 4.70 13.86
C ASP A 795 14.86 5.38 15.04
N SER A 796 14.05 6.43 14.79
CA SER A 796 13.20 7.05 15.81
C SER A 796 11.93 6.24 16.12
N LEU A 797 11.53 5.34 15.22
CA LEU A 797 10.38 4.45 15.42
C LEU A 797 10.75 3.20 16.23
N PHE A 798 12.05 2.87 16.32
CA PHE A 798 12.56 1.64 16.92
C PHE A 798 13.71 1.89 17.92
#